data_e9d646d5dc3d9a20d9b090ba46915b7f
#
_entry.id   e9d646d5dc3d9a20d9b090ba46915b7f
#
_cell.length_a   1.000
_cell.length_b   1.000
_cell.length_c   1.000
_cell.angle_alpha   90.00
_cell.angle_beta   90.00
_cell.angle_gamma   90.00
#
_symmetry.space_group_name_H-M   'P 1'
#
loop_
_entity.id
_entity.type
_entity.pdbx_description
1 polymer ?
#
loop_
_entity_poly.entity_id
_entity_poly.type
_entity_poly.pdbx_seq_one_letter_code
_entity_poly.pdbx_strand_id
1 'polypeptide(L)'
;VVLFAAAVRFPAIEWDQRHFFHPDERAVAFAIQRISFRHLRLDPDWFAYGTLPIYLNRALAECLSFFDPQATSYDDVIINGRRLTAFLGTLTVLVLLRLGSRMYDPTVGVTAAFLLAGAVLHVQNSRFLTVDVPLTFFVLLALAQLVWASESGRWRNFLLGGVCIGLAMATKFSAAPLFLPLAVAGLLRWRREGRLLPQVSKVGAAVVLAGASFALAQPYALLNFSRYAHDILEQSNMVRNAGLFPYTNQYLHTPKYVYELTQLILWCMAPALGLAAVWAAVIRPAFAWRSGRPGEWVLLSWVVPFFLVTGWFEVKFPRYLLPIYPVLCLWAAEWLVRQARSGVVWRRVLLLAVVVGNALAVLAFVSIYTRPHTVRTASEWFYRNVPAGAKVLSQDWDEGFPFPLPGFSPNRYHIVAFSYYEPDSSAKIQRLARELASADYIVFQTKRLYGAVTRAPEKFPHTTNYFYQLFAGDLGYTLIEEFASRPSLFGWQAPDELADESFTVYDHPKVLVFQNTGRLSEAELFDRILHRPPSRPLTRNDILLAKPSREGVLGASGPERIRSSILALVLFAALVEMLGLSLYPLVRHWMVRPGTLGLAKPLGVLLFAYTAWILAGFRIAPFTQGTLGILVLGFAIVGAFAWRAHGRVRMSRGEILATEGVFWGTFAFFLLVRAYNPEIYWGEKPMDFSFLNTLYRTTFLPPPEPWFAGSPLHYSYFGYFIVAALGKALGIDPAIAYNLGIALVAGLTAAAVFAAGTMVGDRWGVGL
;
A
#
# COMPACT_ATOMS: atom_id res chain seq x y z
N VAL A 1 -3.96 -20.48 3.53
CA VAL A 1 -2.91 -19.46 3.30
C VAL A 1 -2.40 -19.54 1.87
N VAL A 2 -1.98 -20.72 1.38
CA VAL A 2 -1.44 -20.88 0.00
C VAL A 2 -2.51 -20.53 -1.05
N LEU A 3 -3.77 -20.95 -0.86
CA LEU A 3 -4.87 -20.56 -1.75
C LEU A 3 -5.10 -19.04 -1.75
N PHE A 4 -5.02 -18.39 -0.59
CA PHE A 4 -5.09 -16.92 -0.51
C PHE A 4 -3.91 -16.27 -1.24
N ALA A 5 -2.69 -16.80 -1.06
CA ALA A 5 -1.52 -16.30 -1.78
C ALA A 5 -1.67 -16.41 -3.31
N ALA A 6 -2.22 -17.51 -3.80
CA ALA A 6 -2.53 -17.68 -5.22
C ALA A 6 -3.65 -16.72 -5.68
N ALA A 7 -4.74 -16.61 -4.91
CA ALA A 7 -5.88 -15.76 -5.23
C ALA A 7 -5.54 -14.27 -5.37
N VAL A 8 -4.52 -13.76 -4.66
CA VAL A 8 -4.08 -12.38 -4.79
C VAL A 8 -2.94 -12.18 -5.81
N ARG A 9 -2.42 -13.23 -6.47
CA ARG A 9 -1.32 -13.15 -7.45
C ARG A 9 -1.70 -13.50 -8.87
N PHE A 10 -2.56 -14.52 -9.07
CA PHE A 10 -2.89 -15.01 -10.39
C PHE A 10 -4.01 -14.26 -11.15
N PRO A 11 -5.07 -13.76 -10.49
CA PRO A 11 -6.12 -13.04 -11.22
C PRO A 11 -5.58 -11.78 -11.90
N ALA A 12 -6.11 -11.46 -13.07
CA ALA A 12 -5.73 -10.29 -13.86
C ALA A 12 -4.21 -10.18 -14.15
N ILE A 13 -3.56 -11.28 -14.55
CA ILE A 13 -2.16 -11.29 -14.99
C ILE A 13 -1.95 -10.41 -16.25
N GLU A 14 -2.98 -10.28 -17.08
CA GLU A 14 -3.01 -9.41 -18.26
C GLU A 14 -3.57 -8.01 -17.91
N TRP A 15 -3.16 -7.46 -16.74
CA TRP A 15 -3.66 -6.20 -16.19
C TRP A 15 -3.49 -4.99 -17.12
N ASP A 16 -2.51 -5.02 -18.00
CA ASP A 16 -2.21 -4.01 -19.01
C ASP A 16 -2.80 -4.34 -20.39
N GLN A 17 -3.60 -5.40 -20.49
CA GLN A 17 -4.25 -5.85 -21.74
C GLN A 17 -3.27 -6.06 -22.89
N ARG A 18 -2.08 -6.61 -22.58
CA ARG A 18 -0.98 -6.90 -23.49
C ARG A 18 -0.31 -5.66 -24.09
N HIS A 19 -0.36 -4.53 -23.39
CA HIS A 19 0.37 -3.33 -23.80
C HIS A 19 1.80 -3.25 -23.24
N PHE A 20 2.12 -4.10 -22.27
CA PHE A 20 3.44 -4.29 -21.67
C PHE A 20 4.12 -3.00 -21.19
N PHE A 21 3.42 -2.24 -20.34
CA PHE A 21 3.90 -0.95 -19.83
C PHE A 21 5.14 -1.05 -18.94
N HIS A 22 5.52 -2.23 -18.46
CA HIS A 22 6.71 -2.38 -17.63
C HIS A 22 7.98 -2.56 -18.49
N PRO A 23 8.92 -1.58 -18.50
CA PRO A 23 10.10 -1.61 -19.38
C PRO A 23 11.03 -2.79 -19.10
N ASP A 24 11.20 -3.20 -17.82
CA ASP A 24 12.05 -4.34 -17.47
C ASP A 24 11.49 -5.66 -18.04
N GLU A 25 10.15 -5.83 -18.11
CA GLU A 25 9.54 -7.01 -18.73
C GLU A 25 9.89 -7.10 -20.22
N ARG A 26 9.86 -5.98 -20.92
CA ARG A 26 10.24 -5.92 -22.35
C ARG A 26 11.70 -6.27 -22.54
N ALA A 27 12.60 -5.74 -21.71
CA ALA A 27 14.03 -6.05 -21.77
C ALA A 27 14.28 -7.54 -21.50
N VAL A 28 13.65 -8.13 -20.49
CA VAL A 28 13.74 -9.56 -20.18
C VAL A 28 13.16 -10.40 -21.32
N ALA A 29 12.01 -10.01 -21.89
CA ALA A 29 11.40 -10.73 -23.03
C ALA A 29 12.29 -10.73 -24.26
N PHE A 30 12.93 -9.61 -24.60
CA PHE A 30 13.93 -9.56 -25.68
C PHE A 30 15.11 -10.51 -25.43
N ALA A 31 15.62 -10.59 -24.19
CA ALA A 31 16.66 -11.52 -23.82
C ALA A 31 16.18 -12.99 -23.96
N ILE A 32 14.93 -13.31 -23.57
CA ILE A 32 14.32 -14.63 -23.70
C ILE A 32 14.17 -15.02 -25.20
N GLN A 33 13.81 -14.08 -26.07
CA GLN A 33 13.66 -14.33 -27.51
C GLN A 33 14.98 -14.69 -28.19
N ARG A 34 16.13 -14.27 -27.65
CA ARG A 34 17.45 -14.65 -28.15
C ARG A 34 17.81 -16.13 -27.86
N ILE A 35 17.19 -16.71 -26.83
CA ILE A 35 17.45 -18.07 -26.36
C ILE A 35 16.60 -19.09 -27.15
N SER A 36 17.19 -20.23 -27.49
CA SER A 36 16.47 -21.41 -27.96
C SER A 36 17.20 -22.68 -27.54
N PHE A 37 16.58 -23.50 -26.75
CA PHE A 37 17.11 -24.80 -26.36
C PHE A 37 17.07 -25.77 -27.54
N ARG A 38 16.07 -25.69 -28.42
CA ARG A 38 15.94 -26.52 -29.61
C ARG A 38 17.07 -26.31 -30.58
N HIS A 39 17.61 -25.10 -30.70
CA HIS A 39 18.68 -24.73 -31.61
C HIS A 39 20.01 -24.49 -30.89
N LEU A 40 20.13 -24.87 -29.61
CA LEU A 40 21.32 -24.71 -28.76
C LEU A 40 21.87 -23.27 -28.73
N ARG A 41 21.01 -22.26 -28.93
CA ARG A 41 21.37 -20.87 -28.77
C ARG A 41 21.05 -20.48 -27.32
N LEU A 42 22.09 -20.35 -26.47
CA LEU A 42 21.94 -20.19 -25.04
C LEU A 42 22.51 -18.86 -24.52
N ASP A 43 23.19 -18.06 -25.38
CA ASP A 43 23.71 -16.75 -25.00
C ASP A 43 22.59 -15.68 -25.05
N PRO A 44 22.20 -15.04 -23.92
CA PRO A 44 21.25 -13.95 -23.93
C PRO A 44 21.84 -12.64 -24.45
N ASP A 45 23.18 -12.50 -24.47
CA ASP A 45 23.94 -11.29 -24.80
C ASP A 45 23.46 -10.07 -23.97
N TRP A 46 23.03 -10.32 -22.73
CA TRP A 46 22.50 -9.32 -21.78
C TRP A 46 22.53 -9.88 -20.35
N PHE A 47 23.27 -9.22 -19.46
CA PHE A 47 23.53 -9.68 -18.10
C PHE A 47 23.21 -8.64 -17.03
N ALA A 48 22.39 -7.63 -17.35
CA ALA A 48 21.88 -6.70 -16.34
C ALA A 48 21.13 -7.43 -15.20
N TYR A 49 20.54 -8.59 -15.54
CA TYR A 49 20.02 -9.58 -14.59
C TYR A 49 20.67 -10.94 -14.83
N GLY A 50 20.49 -11.87 -13.88
CA GLY A 50 20.99 -13.23 -14.04
C GLY A 50 20.20 -14.04 -15.10
N THR A 51 20.84 -15.03 -15.69
CA THR A 51 20.26 -15.80 -16.80
C THR A 51 19.30 -16.90 -16.34
N LEU A 52 19.30 -17.32 -15.09
CA LEU A 52 18.40 -18.38 -14.62
C LEU A 52 16.92 -18.07 -14.86
N PRO A 53 16.38 -16.87 -14.54
CA PRO A 53 14.98 -16.53 -14.86
C PRO A 53 14.71 -16.54 -16.36
N ILE A 54 15.67 -16.10 -17.19
CA ILE A 54 15.57 -16.10 -18.66
C ILE A 54 15.43 -17.54 -19.17
N TYR A 55 16.29 -18.45 -18.71
CA TYR A 55 16.26 -19.87 -19.08
C TYR A 55 14.99 -20.56 -18.62
N LEU A 56 14.54 -20.31 -17.37
CA LEU A 56 13.29 -20.90 -16.85
C LEU A 56 12.09 -20.48 -17.69
N ASN A 57 12.00 -19.19 -18.05
CA ASN A 57 10.91 -18.69 -18.88
C ASN A 57 10.98 -19.24 -20.32
N ARG A 58 12.18 -19.33 -20.92
CA ARG A 58 12.33 -19.91 -22.24
C ARG A 58 11.99 -21.41 -22.25
N ALA A 59 12.46 -22.15 -21.25
CA ALA A 59 12.12 -23.57 -21.10
C ALA A 59 10.59 -23.75 -20.94
N LEU A 60 9.92 -22.94 -20.15
CA LEU A 60 8.47 -22.96 -20.02
C LEU A 60 7.80 -22.67 -21.36
N ALA A 61 8.21 -21.63 -22.07
CA ALA A 61 7.65 -21.26 -23.36
C ALA A 61 7.84 -22.39 -24.43
N GLU A 62 9.02 -23.01 -24.48
CA GLU A 62 9.28 -24.13 -25.37
C GLU A 62 8.49 -25.40 -24.98
N CYS A 63 8.30 -25.67 -23.68
CA CYS A 63 7.42 -26.75 -23.22
C CYS A 63 5.96 -26.50 -23.60
N LEU A 64 5.47 -25.28 -23.38
CA LEU A 64 4.08 -24.93 -23.74
C LEU A 64 3.86 -24.95 -25.26
N SER A 65 4.90 -24.67 -26.05
CA SER A 65 4.79 -24.66 -27.53
C SER A 65 4.51 -26.03 -28.16
N PHE A 66 4.60 -27.13 -27.39
CA PHE A 66 4.08 -28.43 -27.82
C PHE A 66 2.56 -28.47 -27.91
N PHE A 67 1.87 -27.61 -27.16
CA PHE A 67 0.41 -27.53 -27.09
C PHE A 67 -0.11 -26.29 -27.80
N ASP A 68 0.63 -25.17 -27.72
CA ASP A 68 0.30 -23.89 -28.31
C ASP A 68 1.54 -23.29 -29.00
N PRO A 69 1.61 -23.30 -30.33
CA PRO A 69 2.74 -22.73 -31.06
C PRO A 69 3.04 -21.27 -30.78
N GLN A 70 2.05 -20.49 -30.33
CA GLN A 70 2.21 -19.08 -30.00
C GLN A 70 2.88 -18.86 -28.62
N ALA A 71 3.03 -19.89 -27.80
CA ALA A 71 3.64 -19.79 -26.47
C ALA A 71 5.07 -19.21 -26.45
N THR A 72 5.79 -19.26 -27.62
CA THR A 72 7.11 -18.66 -27.80
C THR A 72 7.06 -17.26 -28.41
N SER A 73 5.90 -16.73 -28.73
CA SER A 73 5.74 -15.34 -29.19
C SER A 73 6.19 -14.34 -28.12
N TYR A 74 6.49 -13.11 -28.52
CA TYR A 74 6.91 -12.06 -27.60
C TYR A 74 5.88 -11.82 -26.50
N ASP A 75 4.61 -11.70 -26.87
CA ASP A 75 3.50 -11.42 -25.97
C ASP A 75 3.28 -12.55 -24.96
N ASP A 76 3.23 -13.80 -25.47
CA ASP A 76 2.94 -14.94 -24.61
C ASP A 76 4.11 -15.30 -23.69
N VAL A 77 5.35 -15.00 -24.08
CA VAL A 77 6.53 -15.10 -23.21
C VAL A 77 6.39 -14.19 -22.01
N ILE A 78 5.88 -12.95 -22.16
CA ILE A 78 5.66 -12.03 -21.04
C ILE A 78 4.56 -12.56 -20.14
N ILE A 79 3.41 -12.96 -20.70
CA ILE A 79 2.28 -13.48 -19.93
C ILE A 79 2.63 -14.76 -19.17
N ASN A 80 3.29 -15.71 -19.82
CA ASN A 80 3.73 -16.94 -19.18
C ASN A 80 4.81 -16.69 -18.13
N GLY A 81 5.68 -15.69 -18.37
CA GLY A 81 6.66 -15.24 -17.40
C GLY A 81 6.04 -14.62 -16.14
N ARG A 82 5.00 -13.82 -16.29
CA ARG A 82 4.20 -13.30 -15.16
C ARG A 82 3.56 -14.45 -14.37
N ARG A 83 3.00 -15.47 -15.07
CA ARG A 83 2.45 -16.68 -14.42
C ARG A 83 3.50 -17.45 -13.63
N LEU A 84 4.70 -17.63 -14.20
CA LEU A 84 5.82 -18.28 -13.51
C LEU A 84 6.25 -17.48 -12.27
N THR A 85 6.34 -16.15 -12.37
CA THR A 85 6.69 -15.28 -11.24
C THR A 85 5.63 -15.36 -10.15
N ALA A 86 4.33 -15.36 -10.48
CA ALA A 86 3.23 -15.54 -9.54
C ALA A 86 3.29 -16.92 -8.85
N PHE A 87 3.66 -17.97 -9.58
CA PHE A 87 3.87 -19.31 -9.03
C PHE A 87 5.03 -19.35 -8.04
N LEU A 88 6.19 -18.79 -8.38
CA LEU A 88 7.36 -18.71 -7.48
C LEU A 88 7.04 -17.85 -6.24
N GLY A 89 6.30 -16.76 -6.41
CA GLY A 89 5.81 -15.93 -5.30
C GLY A 89 4.89 -16.70 -4.35
N THR A 90 4.04 -17.58 -4.87
CA THR A 90 3.17 -18.46 -4.07
C THR A 90 3.99 -19.56 -3.37
N LEU A 91 4.98 -20.14 -4.05
CA LEU A 91 5.90 -21.11 -3.43
C LEU A 91 6.74 -20.49 -2.34
N THR A 92 7.12 -19.22 -2.45
CA THR A 92 7.83 -18.48 -1.38
C THR A 92 7.03 -18.49 -0.08
N VAL A 93 5.70 -18.28 -0.18
CA VAL A 93 4.79 -18.37 0.99
C VAL A 93 4.79 -19.77 1.60
N LEU A 94 4.80 -20.82 0.78
CA LEU A 94 4.86 -22.22 1.25
C LEU A 94 6.20 -22.55 1.93
N VAL A 95 7.32 -22.08 1.40
CA VAL A 95 8.63 -22.24 2.02
C VAL A 95 8.68 -21.55 3.38
N LEU A 96 8.14 -20.32 3.48
CA LEU A 96 8.06 -19.58 4.72
C LEU A 96 7.18 -20.26 5.76
N LEU A 97 6.03 -20.81 5.34
CA LEU A 97 5.17 -21.64 6.20
C LEU A 97 5.97 -22.77 6.86
N ARG A 98 6.71 -23.51 6.06
CA ARG A 98 7.52 -24.64 6.53
C ARG A 98 8.68 -24.21 7.42
N LEU A 99 9.37 -23.13 7.04
CA LEU A 99 10.47 -22.59 7.84
C LEU A 99 9.99 -22.14 9.22
N GLY A 100 8.92 -21.32 9.27
CA GLY A 100 8.36 -20.80 10.52
C GLY A 100 7.78 -21.90 11.41
N SER A 101 7.07 -22.86 10.82
CA SER A 101 6.51 -24.01 11.56
C SER A 101 7.60 -24.87 12.19
N ARG A 102 8.74 -25.02 11.52
CA ARG A 102 9.85 -25.84 12.02
C ARG A 102 10.75 -25.08 13.00
N MET A 103 10.99 -23.80 12.79
CA MET A 103 11.82 -22.97 13.69
C MET A 103 11.12 -22.68 15.01
N TYR A 104 9.81 -22.51 14.99
CA TYR A 104 9.03 -22.11 16.16
C TYR A 104 7.88 -23.08 16.41
N ASP A 105 6.77 -22.91 15.73
CA ASP A 105 5.60 -23.78 15.80
C ASP A 105 4.64 -23.50 14.61
N PRO A 106 3.63 -24.38 14.37
CA PRO A 106 2.70 -24.24 13.25
C PRO A 106 1.94 -22.91 13.24
N THR A 107 1.57 -22.35 14.40
CA THR A 107 0.85 -21.07 14.49
C THR A 107 1.71 -19.92 13.94
N VAL A 108 2.99 -19.87 14.33
CA VAL A 108 3.93 -18.88 13.83
C VAL A 108 4.15 -19.05 12.33
N GLY A 109 4.31 -20.32 11.87
CA GLY A 109 4.47 -20.60 10.44
C GLY A 109 3.28 -20.14 9.59
N VAL A 110 2.05 -20.46 10.04
CA VAL A 110 0.81 -20.05 9.36
C VAL A 110 0.67 -18.52 9.36
N THR A 111 0.94 -17.87 10.49
CA THR A 111 0.88 -16.40 10.60
C THR A 111 1.91 -15.75 9.70
N ALA A 112 3.16 -16.19 9.69
CA ALA A 112 4.23 -15.64 8.84
C ALA A 112 3.90 -15.77 7.35
N ALA A 113 3.42 -16.95 6.95
CA ALA A 113 3.00 -17.23 5.60
C ALA A 113 1.81 -16.34 5.18
N PHE A 114 0.84 -16.11 6.06
CA PHE A 114 -0.30 -15.23 5.80
C PHE A 114 0.15 -13.76 5.66
N LEU A 115 1.04 -13.30 6.52
CA LEU A 115 1.59 -11.95 6.43
C LEU A 115 2.35 -11.72 5.13
N LEU A 116 3.18 -12.68 4.68
CA LEU A 116 3.87 -12.60 3.40
C LEU A 116 2.89 -12.70 2.21
N ALA A 117 1.85 -13.53 2.33
CA ALA A 117 0.83 -13.66 1.30
C ALA A 117 0.15 -12.31 1.02
N GLY A 118 -0.01 -11.45 2.03
CA GLY A 118 -0.59 -10.12 1.94
C GLY A 118 0.41 -8.95 1.85
N ALA A 119 1.73 -9.20 1.82
CA ALA A 119 2.72 -8.13 1.66
C ALA A 119 2.61 -7.47 0.27
N VAL A 120 2.16 -6.23 0.23
CA VAL A 120 1.69 -5.53 -1.00
C VAL A 120 2.75 -5.56 -2.12
N LEU A 121 3.99 -5.11 -1.85
CA LEU A 121 5.03 -5.06 -2.87
C LEU A 121 5.42 -6.45 -3.39
N HIS A 122 5.36 -7.49 -2.52
CA HIS A 122 5.63 -8.86 -2.94
C HIS A 122 4.50 -9.39 -3.85
N VAL A 123 3.25 -9.00 -3.60
CA VAL A 123 2.10 -9.32 -4.46
C VAL A 123 2.23 -8.59 -5.79
N GLN A 124 2.53 -7.29 -5.78
CA GLN A 124 2.74 -6.49 -6.99
C GLN A 124 3.82 -7.11 -7.90
N ASN A 125 5.02 -7.31 -7.35
CA ASN A 125 6.14 -7.85 -8.13
C ASN A 125 5.93 -9.31 -8.57
N SER A 126 5.02 -10.05 -7.92
CA SER A 126 4.62 -11.38 -8.39
C SER A 126 3.79 -11.35 -9.69
N ARG A 127 3.33 -10.17 -10.13
CA ARG A 127 2.57 -9.98 -11.37
C ARG A 127 3.40 -9.47 -12.53
N PHE A 128 4.70 -9.26 -12.32
CA PHE A 128 5.63 -8.78 -13.32
C PHE A 128 6.64 -9.87 -13.72
N LEU A 129 7.02 -9.90 -14.99
CA LEU A 129 8.13 -10.69 -15.47
C LEU A 129 9.45 -10.00 -15.07
N THR A 130 9.78 -10.06 -13.77
CA THR A 130 11.01 -9.52 -13.22
C THR A 130 11.74 -10.54 -12.36
N VAL A 131 12.98 -10.26 -11.99
CA VAL A 131 13.85 -11.20 -11.28
C VAL A 131 13.72 -11.15 -9.75
N ASP A 132 13.06 -10.14 -9.19
CA ASP A 132 13.11 -9.87 -7.75
C ASP A 132 12.33 -10.89 -6.91
N VAL A 133 11.20 -11.41 -7.43
CA VAL A 133 10.44 -12.49 -6.75
C VAL A 133 11.13 -13.85 -6.92
N PRO A 134 11.61 -14.27 -8.11
CA PRO A 134 12.48 -15.43 -8.24
C PRO A 134 13.71 -15.38 -7.32
N LEU A 135 14.37 -14.23 -7.20
CA LEU A 135 15.48 -14.02 -6.27
C LEU A 135 15.05 -14.28 -4.82
N THR A 136 13.93 -13.68 -4.40
CA THR A 136 13.38 -13.84 -3.05
C THR A 136 13.08 -15.30 -2.73
N PHE A 137 12.56 -16.05 -3.69
CA PHE A 137 12.31 -17.49 -3.57
C PHE A 137 13.59 -18.29 -3.32
N PHE A 138 14.63 -18.13 -4.16
CA PHE A 138 15.88 -18.87 -4.00
C PHE A 138 16.66 -18.44 -2.76
N VAL A 139 16.65 -17.15 -2.39
CA VAL A 139 17.23 -16.67 -1.15
C VAL A 139 16.56 -17.31 0.05
N LEU A 140 15.22 -17.37 0.10
CA LEU A 140 14.51 -18.01 1.21
C LEU A 140 14.76 -19.51 1.27
N LEU A 141 14.86 -20.19 0.12
CA LEU A 141 15.25 -21.61 0.09
C LEU A 141 16.65 -21.84 0.66
N ALA A 142 17.62 -21.00 0.26
CA ALA A 142 18.98 -21.06 0.80
C ALA A 142 18.97 -20.86 2.31
N LEU A 143 18.33 -19.80 2.81
CA LEU A 143 18.23 -19.51 4.24
C LEU A 143 17.57 -20.64 5.01
N ALA A 144 16.49 -21.24 4.49
CA ALA A 144 15.84 -22.38 5.11
C ALA A 144 16.79 -23.59 5.27
N GLN A 145 17.55 -23.90 4.22
CA GLN A 145 18.53 -24.98 4.27
C GLN A 145 19.66 -24.66 5.27
N LEU A 146 20.15 -23.42 5.30
CA LEU A 146 21.22 -22.99 6.21
C LEU A 146 20.76 -22.96 7.69
N VAL A 147 19.52 -22.56 7.96
CA VAL A 147 18.90 -22.69 9.29
C VAL A 147 18.90 -24.16 9.71
N TRP A 148 18.40 -25.06 8.87
CA TRP A 148 18.38 -26.49 9.17
C TRP A 148 19.79 -27.10 9.24
N ALA A 149 20.76 -26.58 8.49
CA ALA A 149 22.16 -26.98 8.59
C ALA A 149 22.73 -26.58 9.95
N SER A 150 22.48 -25.38 10.42
CA SER A 150 22.93 -24.89 11.73
C SER A 150 22.32 -25.67 12.92
N GLU A 151 21.11 -26.22 12.74
CA GLU A 151 20.43 -27.03 13.77
C GLU A 151 20.83 -28.49 13.75
N SER A 152 20.85 -29.13 12.58
CA SER A 152 21.04 -30.59 12.45
C SER A 152 22.48 -31.01 12.16
N GLY A 153 23.32 -30.14 11.59
CA GLY A 153 24.67 -30.44 11.13
C GLY A 153 24.75 -31.42 9.95
N ARG A 154 23.60 -31.76 9.30
CA ARG A 154 23.55 -32.74 8.22
C ARG A 154 24.17 -32.20 6.95
N TRP A 155 25.00 -32.98 6.27
CA TRP A 155 25.61 -32.69 4.99
C TRP A 155 24.61 -32.21 3.95
N ARG A 156 23.49 -32.92 3.81
CA ARG A 156 22.43 -32.61 2.86
C ARG A 156 22.00 -31.12 2.92
N ASN A 157 21.85 -30.57 4.12
CA ASN A 157 21.37 -29.21 4.28
C ASN A 157 22.43 -28.17 3.85
N PHE A 158 23.72 -28.43 4.12
CA PHE A 158 24.81 -27.58 3.62
C PHE A 158 24.89 -27.65 2.09
N LEU A 159 24.84 -28.84 1.51
CA LEU A 159 24.92 -29.02 0.05
C LEU A 159 23.75 -28.37 -0.68
N LEU A 160 22.50 -28.61 -0.22
CA LEU A 160 21.32 -27.96 -0.78
C LEU A 160 21.35 -26.45 -0.58
N GLY A 161 21.86 -25.96 0.57
CA GLY A 161 22.10 -24.55 0.82
C GLY A 161 23.04 -23.95 -0.24
N GLY A 162 24.17 -24.65 -0.52
CA GLY A 162 25.11 -24.25 -1.59
C GLY A 162 24.46 -24.17 -2.96
N VAL A 163 23.71 -25.21 -3.36
CA VAL A 163 22.97 -25.20 -4.64
C VAL A 163 22.02 -23.99 -4.70
N CYS A 164 21.23 -23.74 -3.66
CA CYS A 164 20.29 -22.63 -3.64
C CYS A 164 21.00 -21.26 -3.67
N ILE A 165 22.20 -21.12 -3.05
CA ILE A 165 23.03 -19.92 -3.15
C ILE A 165 23.43 -19.66 -4.61
N GLY A 166 23.93 -20.70 -5.30
CA GLY A 166 24.31 -20.58 -6.72
C GLY A 166 23.15 -20.20 -7.62
N LEU A 167 21.96 -20.80 -7.41
CA LEU A 167 20.73 -20.44 -8.16
C LEU A 167 20.26 -19.02 -7.84
N ALA A 168 20.35 -18.57 -6.58
CA ALA A 168 20.04 -17.19 -6.20
C ALA A 168 20.99 -16.21 -6.92
N MET A 169 22.30 -16.49 -6.94
CA MET A 169 23.30 -15.68 -7.65
C MET A 169 23.08 -15.67 -9.17
N ALA A 170 22.68 -16.80 -9.76
CA ALA A 170 22.33 -16.91 -11.17
C ALA A 170 21.00 -16.20 -11.50
N THR A 171 20.22 -15.81 -10.49
CA THR A 171 19.05 -14.95 -10.63
C THR A 171 19.43 -13.47 -10.54
N LYS A 172 20.26 -13.11 -9.56
CA LYS A 172 20.78 -11.75 -9.40
C LYS A 172 22.04 -11.78 -8.52
N PHE A 173 23.13 -11.18 -8.98
CA PHE A 173 24.44 -11.23 -8.29
C PHE A 173 24.38 -10.65 -6.86
N SER A 174 23.40 -9.80 -6.55
CA SER A 174 23.17 -9.25 -5.21
C SER A 174 22.87 -10.32 -4.13
N ALA A 175 22.66 -11.59 -4.50
CA ALA A 175 22.57 -12.72 -3.59
C ALA A 175 23.93 -13.23 -3.04
N ALA A 176 25.05 -12.77 -3.59
CA ALA A 176 26.39 -13.20 -3.15
C ALA A 176 26.65 -13.11 -1.63
N PRO A 177 26.09 -12.11 -0.88
CA PRO A 177 26.22 -12.10 0.59
C PRO A 177 25.62 -13.30 1.32
N LEU A 178 24.89 -14.22 0.65
CA LEU A 178 24.43 -15.50 1.26
C LEU A 178 25.57 -16.41 1.73
N PHE A 179 26.79 -16.19 1.26
CA PHE A 179 27.95 -16.90 1.81
C PHE A 179 28.19 -16.54 3.29
N LEU A 180 27.74 -15.38 3.78
CA LEU A 180 27.84 -15.02 5.20
C LEU A 180 26.92 -15.90 6.07
N PRO A 181 25.61 -16.07 5.79
CA PRO A 181 24.78 -17.07 6.47
C PRO A 181 25.33 -18.50 6.42
N LEU A 182 25.95 -18.90 5.29
CA LEU A 182 26.59 -20.22 5.17
C LEU A 182 27.77 -20.34 6.16
N ALA A 183 28.65 -19.35 6.22
CA ALA A 183 29.77 -19.31 7.17
C ALA A 183 29.29 -19.32 8.61
N VAL A 184 28.25 -18.51 8.92
CA VAL A 184 27.65 -18.47 10.27
C VAL A 184 27.04 -19.82 10.66
N ALA A 185 26.35 -20.52 9.74
CA ALA A 185 25.82 -21.86 10.01
C ALA A 185 26.94 -22.86 10.35
N GLY A 186 28.06 -22.82 9.62
CA GLY A 186 29.25 -23.63 9.90
C GLY A 186 29.89 -23.29 11.23
N LEU A 187 30.05 -22.01 11.56
CA LEU A 187 30.61 -21.50 12.80
C LEU A 187 29.80 -21.94 14.04
N LEU A 188 28.45 -21.82 13.93
CA LEU A 188 27.55 -22.23 15.02
C LEU A 188 27.60 -23.73 15.26
N ARG A 189 27.77 -24.54 14.21
CA ARG A 189 27.97 -25.99 14.35
C ARG A 189 29.32 -26.34 14.95
N TRP A 190 30.39 -25.67 14.50
CA TRP A 190 31.72 -25.84 15.11
C TRP A 190 31.68 -25.58 16.62
N ARG A 191 31.12 -24.46 17.04
CA ARG A 191 30.99 -24.09 18.46
C ARG A 191 30.24 -25.17 19.29
N ARG A 192 29.24 -25.84 18.69
CA ARG A 192 28.43 -26.87 19.34
C ARG A 192 29.13 -28.24 19.38
N GLU A 193 29.82 -28.61 18.33
CA GLU A 193 30.39 -29.94 18.15
C GLU A 193 31.89 -30.01 18.57
N GLY A 194 32.55 -28.85 18.69
CA GLY A 194 33.99 -28.76 18.98
C GLY A 194 34.91 -29.23 17.85
N ARG A 195 34.35 -29.69 16.71
CA ARG A 195 35.08 -30.29 15.59
C ARG A 195 35.10 -29.33 14.41
N LEU A 196 36.22 -28.66 14.15
CA LEU A 196 36.34 -27.65 13.08
C LEU A 196 36.38 -28.28 11.70
N LEU A 197 37.24 -29.27 11.46
CA LEU A 197 37.50 -29.86 10.13
C LEU A 197 36.21 -30.37 9.43
N PRO A 198 35.32 -31.11 10.07
CA PRO A 198 34.08 -31.52 9.41
C PRO A 198 33.19 -30.37 9.00
N GLN A 199 33.19 -29.23 9.71
CA GLN A 199 32.37 -28.08 9.37
C GLN A 199 33.01 -27.31 8.22
N VAL A 200 34.32 -27.16 8.21
CA VAL A 200 35.07 -26.54 7.07
C VAL A 200 34.82 -27.35 5.79
N SER A 201 34.86 -28.69 5.88
CA SER A 201 34.58 -29.57 4.73
C SER A 201 33.15 -29.40 4.19
N LYS A 202 32.13 -29.30 5.09
CA LYS A 202 30.72 -29.06 4.70
C LYS A 202 30.53 -27.70 4.04
N VAL A 203 31.10 -26.64 4.63
CA VAL A 203 31.05 -25.29 4.09
C VAL A 203 31.80 -25.24 2.75
N GLY A 204 33.00 -25.81 2.64
CA GLY A 204 33.75 -25.88 1.42
C GLY A 204 33.00 -26.60 0.28
N ALA A 205 32.41 -27.77 0.59
CA ALA A 205 31.59 -28.48 -0.40
C ALA A 205 30.34 -27.67 -0.83
N ALA A 206 29.70 -26.94 0.09
CA ALA A 206 28.60 -26.06 -0.23
C ALA A 206 29.04 -24.90 -1.14
N VAL A 207 30.23 -24.32 -0.92
CA VAL A 207 30.80 -23.28 -1.78
C VAL A 207 31.08 -23.81 -3.19
N VAL A 208 31.67 -25.01 -3.30
CA VAL A 208 31.90 -25.66 -4.60
C VAL A 208 30.59 -25.90 -5.34
N LEU A 209 29.56 -26.41 -4.65
CA LEU A 209 28.24 -26.62 -5.27
C LEU A 209 27.55 -25.29 -5.63
N ALA A 210 27.75 -24.23 -4.85
CA ALA A 210 27.25 -22.91 -5.23
C ALA A 210 27.89 -22.41 -6.53
N GLY A 211 29.22 -22.56 -6.67
CA GLY A 211 29.91 -22.24 -7.92
C GLY A 211 29.46 -23.12 -9.10
N ALA A 212 29.28 -24.42 -8.87
CA ALA A 212 28.84 -25.36 -9.93
C ALA A 212 27.38 -25.05 -10.38
N SER A 213 26.47 -24.84 -9.44
CA SER A 213 25.07 -24.52 -9.77
C SER A 213 24.94 -23.12 -10.41
N PHE A 214 25.75 -22.14 -10.00
CA PHE A 214 25.85 -20.83 -10.68
C PHE A 214 26.33 -21.01 -12.12
N ALA A 215 27.45 -21.76 -12.33
CA ALA A 215 28.01 -21.99 -13.68
C ALA A 215 27.01 -22.72 -14.59
N LEU A 216 26.27 -23.69 -14.10
CA LEU A 216 25.26 -24.41 -14.86
C LEU A 216 24.04 -23.54 -15.20
N ALA A 217 23.60 -22.70 -14.26
CA ALA A 217 22.43 -21.84 -14.44
C ALA A 217 22.75 -20.53 -15.17
N GLN A 218 24.04 -20.15 -15.25
CA GLN A 218 24.52 -18.95 -15.92
C GLN A 218 25.88 -19.19 -16.62
N PRO A 219 25.96 -20.12 -17.60
CA PRO A 219 27.24 -20.50 -18.19
C PRO A 219 27.93 -19.34 -18.92
N TYR A 220 27.18 -18.44 -19.52
CA TYR A 220 27.76 -17.32 -20.28
C TYR A 220 28.33 -16.20 -19.35
N ALA A 221 28.04 -16.23 -18.07
CA ALA A 221 28.81 -15.41 -17.11
C ALA A 221 30.30 -15.80 -17.08
N LEU A 222 30.63 -17.05 -17.43
CA LEU A 222 32.01 -17.52 -17.53
C LEU A 222 32.52 -17.49 -18.99
N LEU A 223 31.70 -17.90 -19.94
CA LEU A 223 32.09 -17.97 -21.37
C LEU A 223 32.21 -16.59 -22.00
N ASN A 224 31.38 -15.62 -21.59
CA ASN A 224 31.42 -14.23 -22.03
C ASN A 224 31.66 -13.29 -20.83
N PHE A 225 32.73 -13.57 -20.06
CA PHE A 225 33.02 -12.90 -18.81
C PHE A 225 33.19 -11.37 -18.95
N SER A 226 33.80 -10.92 -20.03
CA SER A 226 34.00 -9.48 -20.27
C SER A 226 32.69 -8.72 -20.33
N ARG A 227 31.69 -9.22 -21.07
CA ARG A 227 30.37 -8.64 -21.19
C ARG A 227 29.63 -8.70 -19.85
N TYR A 228 29.66 -9.87 -19.20
CA TYR A 228 29.05 -10.07 -17.88
C TYR A 228 29.61 -9.07 -16.85
N ALA A 229 30.94 -8.93 -16.76
CA ALA A 229 31.57 -8.01 -15.83
C ALA A 229 31.20 -6.55 -16.13
N HIS A 230 31.14 -6.16 -17.42
CA HIS A 230 30.73 -4.84 -17.85
C HIS A 230 29.30 -4.52 -17.38
N ASP A 231 28.32 -5.39 -17.67
CA ASP A 231 26.91 -5.18 -17.32
C ASP A 231 26.73 -5.12 -15.78
N ILE A 232 27.43 -5.96 -15.00
CA ILE A 232 27.39 -5.91 -13.53
C ILE A 232 28.00 -4.62 -12.97
N LEU A 233 29.10 -4.14 -13.56
CA LEU A 233 29.72 -2.87 -13.14
C LEU A 233 28.81 -1.68 -13.46
N GLU A 234 28.16 -1.69 -14.62
CA GLU A 234 27.19 -0.65 -14.99
C GLU A 234 26.02 -0.60 -13.97
N GLN A 235 25.45 -1.75 -13.62
CA GLN A 235 24.41 -1.82 -12.56
C GLN A 235 24.93 -1.34 -11.21
N SER A 236 26.18 -1.68 -10.86
CA SER A 236 26.81 -1.20 -9.63
C SER A 236 27.02 0.31 -9.61
N ASN A 237 27.38 0.90 -10.74
CA ASN A 237 27.54 2.35 -10.89
C ASN A 237 26.20 3.07 -10.81
N MET A 238 25.15 2.50 -11.44
CA MET A 238 23.79 3.03 -11.35
C MET A 238 23.32 3.17 -9.89
N VAL A 239 23.47 2.12 -9.08
CA VAL A 239 22.95 2.15 -7.70
C VAL A 239 23.72 3.09 -6.78
N ARG A 240 24.96 3.47 -7.16
CA ARG A 240 25.84 4.38 -6.39
C ARG A 240 25.67 5.84 -6.78
N ASN A 241 25.02 6.14 -7.91
CA ASN A 241 24.87 7.49 -8.41
C ASN A 241 23.44 7.72 -8.92
N ALA A 242 22.61 8.34 -8.09
CA ALA A 242 21.24 8.67 -8.42
C ALA A 242 21.10 9.71 -9.56
N GLY A 243 22.15 10.48 -9.84
CA GLY A 243 22.16 11.47 -10.94
C GLY A 243 22.53 10.90 -12.32
N LEU A 244 22.88 9.61 -12.41
CA LEU A 244 23.40 9.02 -13.65
C LEU A 244 22.32 8.85 -14.73
N PHE A 245 21.14 8.35 -14.31
CA PHE A 245 20.00 8.15 -15.22
C PHE A 245 18.84 9.08 -14.87
N PRO A 246 18.06 9.52 -15.87
CA PRO A 246 16.93 10.41 -15.65
C PRO A 246 15.94 9.94 -14.58
N TYR A 247 15.51 8.69 -14.65
CA TYR A 247 14.52 8.10 -13.74
C TYR A 247 15.05 7.86 -12.31
N THR A 248 16.37 7.90 -12.09
CA THR A 248 16.96 7.78 -10.76
C THR A 248 17.08 9.13 -10.03
N ASN A 249 16.89 10.26 -10.71
CA ASN A 249 16.90 11.59 -10.10
C ASN A 249 15.87 11.72 -8.97
N GLN A 250 14.80 10.91 -8.96
CA GLN A 250 13.81 10.88 -7.87
C GLN A 250 14.42 10.57 -6.49
N TYR A 251 15.61 9.95 -6.44
CA TYR A 251 16.29 9.60 -5.20
C TYR A 251 17.27 10.66 -4.71
N LEU A 252 17.57 11.68 -5.51
CA LEU A 252 18.42 12.79 -5.08
C LEU A 252 17.84 13.44 -3.81
N HIS A 253 18.72 13.77 -2.87
CA HIS A 253 18.39 14.36 -1.56
C HIS A 253 17.45 13.52 -0.68
N THR A 254 17.26 12.23 -0.98
CA THR A 254 16.50 11.35 -0.10
C THR A 254 17.41 10.81 1.03
N PRO A 255 16.96 10.85 2.30
CA PRO A 255 17.78 10.37 3.41
C PRO A 255 17.94 8.85 3.35
N LYS A 256 19.21 8.40 3.44
CA LYS A 256 19.56 6.97 3.46
C LYS A 256 18.86 6.26 4.63
N TYR A 257 18.46 5.03 4.44
CA TYR A 257 17.72 4.18 5.38
C TYR A 257 16.31 4.69 5.73
N VAL A 258 16.14 5.99 5.95
CA VAL A 258 14.84 6.57 6.31
C VAL A 258 13.86 6.47 5.16
N TYR A 259 14.33 6.71 3.93
CA TYR A 259 13.48 6.60 2.74
C TYR A 259 12.99 5.16 2.57
N GLU A 260 13.89 4.17 2.63
CA GLU A 260 13.56 2.75 2.49
C GLU A 260 12.60 2.28 3.59
N LEU A 261 12.84 2.68 4.85
CA LEU A 261 11.96 2.33 5.97
C LEU A 261 10.58 2.98 5.81
N THR A 262 10.52 4.23 5.34
CA THR A 262 9.25 4.92 5.09
C THR A 262 8.45 4.21 4.00
N GLN A 263 9.10 3.88 2.86
CA GLN A 263 8.45 3.14 1.78
C GLN A 263 8.01 1.75 2.22
N LEU A 264 8.88 1.03 2.94
CA LEU A 264 8.57 -0.31 3.48
C LEU A 264 7.35 -0.29 4.39
N ILE A 265 7.30 0.67 5.33
CA ILE A 265 6.21 0.75 6.33
C ILE A 265 4.90 1.20 5.67
N LEU A 266 4.92 2.28 4.89
CA LEU A 266 3.68 2.91 4.45
C LEU A 266 3.03 2.19 3.24
N TRP A 267 3.84 1.74 2.29
CA TRP A 267 3.36 1.27 0.99
C TRP A 267 3.64 -0.22 0.74
N CYS A 268 4.89 -0.65 0.95
CA CYS A 268 5.34 -1.97 0.53
C CYS A 268 4.79 -3.13 1.36
N MET A 269 4.67 -2.95 2.68
CA MET A 269 4.09 -3.92 3.61
C MET A 269 2.75 -3.46 4.19
N ALA A 270 2.31 -2.24 3.89
CA ALA A 270 1.25 -1.51 4.55
C ALA A 270 1.53 -1.23 6.05
N PRO A 271 0.96 -0.16 6.66
CA PRO A 271 1.40 0.35 7.95
C PRO A 271 1.38 -0.65 9.09
N ALA A 272 0.33 -1.45 9.19
CA ALA A 272 0.19 -2.41 10.30
C ALA A 272 1.27 -3.49 10.29
N LEU A 273 1.52 -4.12 9.13
CA LEU A 273 2.56 -5.13 8.98
C LEU A 273 3.95 -4.48 9.01
N GLY A 274 4.15 -3.36 8.30
CA GLY A 274 5.44 -2.68 8.22
C GLY A 274 5.97 -2.27 9.59
N LEU A 275 5.13 -1.65 10.44
CA LEU A 275 5.49 -1.30 11.82
C LEU A 275 5.82 -2.54 12.67
N ALA A 276 5.00 -3.59 12.58
CA ALA A 276 5.26 -4.84 13.32
C ALA A 276 6.56 -5.52 12.87
N ALA A 277 6.87 -5.49 11.57
CA ALA A 277 8.06 -6.09 10.98
C ALA A 277 9.34 -5.34 11.38
N VAL A 278 9.32 -4.01 11.28
CA VAL A 278 10.47 -3.17 11.70
C VAL A 278 10.71 -3.30 13.20
N TRP A 279 9.66 -3.22 14.02
CA TRP A 279 9.78 -3.41 15.46
C TRP A 279 10.37 -4.78 15.81
N ALA A 280 9.84 -5.85 15.20
CA ALA A 280 10.34 -7.20 15.42
C ALA A 280 11.81 -7.35 15.01
N ALA A 281 12.24 -6.72 13.90
CA ALA A 281 13.62 -6.72 13.45
C ALA A 281 14.56 -6.00 14.42
N VAL A 282 14.16 -4.84 14.95
CA VAL A 282 14.95 -4.07 15.94
C VAL A 282 15.23 -4.86 17.21
N ILE A 283 14.25 -5.58 17.73
CA ILE A 283 14.41 -6.36 18.98
C ILE A 283 15.06 -7.74 18.74
N ARG A 284 15.26 -8.13 17.47
CA ARG A 284 15.67 -9.48 17.11
C ARG A 284 17.05 -9.90 17.63
N PRO A 285 18.10 -9.06 17.60
CA PRO A 285 19.40 -9.44 18.14
C PRO A 285 19.34 -9.83 19.63
N ALA A 286 18.58 -9.07 20.44
CA ALA A 286 18.39 -9.40 21.86
C ALA A 286 17.59 -10.70 22.05
N PHE A 287 16.62 -10.96 21.19
CA PHE A 287 15.88 -12.23 21.21
C PHE A 287 16.78 -13.41 20.82
N ALA A 288 17.57 -13.30 19.76
CA ALA A 288 18.51 -14.32 19.30
C ALA A 288 19.51 -14.70 20.42
N TRP A 289 20.04 -13.69 21.12
CA TRP A 289 20.93 -13.87 22.24
C TRP A 289 20.27 -14.68 23.38
N ARG A 290 19.07 -14.27 23.79
CA ARG A 290 18.33 -14.90 24.90
C ARG A 290 17.81 -16.29 24.55
N SER A 291 17.36 -16.52 23.34
CA SER A 291 16.77 -17.79 22.90
C SER A 291 17.81 -18.90 22.65
N GLY A 292 19.05 -18.51 22.35
CA GLY A 292 20.13 -19.42 21.97
C GLY A 292 19.89 -20.20 20.67
N ARG A 293 18.86 -19.85 19.89
CA ARG A 293 18.50 -20.54 18.64
C ARG A 293 19.50 -20.21 17.53
N PRO A 294 20.22 -21.18 16.94
CA PRO A 294 21.20 -20.91 15.91
C PRO A 294 20.58 -20.33 14.63
N GLY A 295 19.38 -20.77 14.27
CA GLY A 295 18.68 -20.26 13.09
C GLY A 295 18.46 -18.75 13.08
N GLU A 296 18.32 -18.12 14.28
CA GLU A 296 18.20 -16.67 14.40
C GLU A 296 19.45 -15.94 13.92
N TRP A 297 20.63 -16.43 14.28
CA TRP A 297 21.89 -15.85 13.88
C TRP A 297 22.16 -16.01 12.39
N VAL A 298 21.70 -17.12 11.81
CA VAL A 298 21.73 -17.33 10.34
C VAL A 298 20.86 -16.30 9.64
N LEU A 299 19.63 -16.06 10.11
CA LEU A 299 18.73 -15.07 9.53
C LEU A 299 19.23 -13.62 9.73
N LEU A 300 19.75 -13.31 10.94
CA LEU A 300 20.34 -11.99 11.22
C LEU A 300 21.56 -11.71 10.33
N SER A 301 22.40 -12.71 10.08
CA SER A 301 23.57 -12.56 9.22
C SER A 301 23.23 -12.33 7.74
N TRP A 302 21.97 -12.54 7.34
CA TRP A 302 21.44 -12.11 6.05
C TRP A 302 20.81 -10.73 6.12
N VAL A 303 19.79 -10.55 6.98
CA VAL A 303 18.93 -9.36 6.98
C VAL A 303 19.73 -8.09 7.29
N VAL A 304 20.59 -8.15 8.32
CA VAL A 304 21.29 -6.94 8.78
C VAL A 304 22.32 -6.44 7.74
N PRO A 305 23.27 -7.26 7.25
CA PRO A 305 24.22 -6.79 6.24
C PRO A 305 23.52 -6.40 4.93
N PHE A 306 22.51 -7.17 4.51
CA PHE A 306 21.76 -6.87 3.28
C PHE A 306 21.06 -5.51 3.37
N PHE A 307 20.36 -5.23 4.47
CA PHE A 307 19.71 -3.94 4.70
C PHE A 307 20.73 -2.79 4.81
N LEU A 308 21.85 -3.01 5.51
CA LEU A 308 22.89 -1.98 5.64
C LEU A 308 23.51 -1.61 4.29
N VAL A 309 23.77 -2.60 3.43
CA VAL A 309 24.33 -2.36 2.10
C VAL A 309 23.30 -1.71 1.17
N THR A 310 22.09 -2.27 1.09
CA THR A 310 21.05 -1.73 0.19
C THR A 310 20.56 -0.36 0.61
N GLY A 311 20.41 -0.10 1.91
CA GLY A 311 20.02 1.21 2.44
C GLY A 311 21.12 2.30 2.32
N TRP A 312 22.36 1.89 2.03
CA TRP A 312 23.44 2.82 1.70
C TRP A 312 23.42 3.30 0.26
N PHE A 313 22.73 2.57 -0.64
CA PHE A 313 22.64 2.95 -2.06
C PHE A 313 22.00 4.33 -2.23
N GLU A 314 22.42 5.04 -3.28
CA GLU A 314 21.74 6.29 -3.65
C GLU A 314 20.44 6.02 -4.39
N VAL A 315 20.42 4.99 -5.25
CA VAL A 315 19.19 4.53 -5.91
C VAL A 315 18.48 3.51 -5.04
N LYS A 316 17.22 3.79 -4.69
CA LYS A 316 16.48 3.15 -3.60
C LYS A 316 15.17 2.50 -4.05
N PHE A 317 15.21 1.73 -5.15
CA PHE A 317 14.01 0.99 -5.58
C PHE A 317 13.50 0.07 -4.45
N PRO A 318 12.25 0.20 -4.02
CA PRO A 318 11.69 -0.61 -2.93
C PRO A 318 11.83 -2.13 -3.14
N ARG A 319 11.78 -2.58 -4.40
CA ARG A 319 11.97 -3.99 -4.78
C ARG A 319 13.33 -4.58 -4.40
N TYR A 320 14.34 -3.75 -4.17
CA TYR A 320 15.65 -4.23 -3.72
C TYR A 320 15.61 -4.88 -2.34
N LEU A 321 14.63 -4.52 -1.50
CA LEU A 321 14.45 -5.12 -0.18
C LEU A 321 13.58 -6.39 -0.17
N LEU A 322 12.99 -6.80 -1.29
CA LEU A 322 12.13 -8.00 -1.35
C LEU A 322 12.80 -9.26 -0.76
N PRO A 323 14.12 -9.52 -0.95
CA PRO A 323 14.75 -10.72 -0.41
C PRO A 323 14.79 -10.83 1.12
N ILE A 324 14.51 -9.74 1.85
CA ILE A 324 14.41 -9.79 3.33
C ILE A 324 12.97 -9.87 3.84
N TYR A 325 11.95 -9.62 3.00
CA TYR A 325 10.53 -9.60 3.40
C TYR A 325 10.07 -10.90 4.07
N PRO A 326 10.40 -12.09 3.55
CA PRO A 326 9.98 -13.33 4.21
C PRO A 326 10.49 -13.44 5.65
N VAL A 327 11.73 -13.01 5.90
CA VAL A 327 12.31 -13.05 7.24
C VAL A 327 11.67 -11.99 8.15
N LEU A 328 11.40 -10.80 7.64
CA LEU A 328 10.69 -9.74 8.37
C LEU A 328 9.27 -10.20 8.77
N CYS A 329 8.53 -10.85 7.86
CA CYS A 329 7.23 -11.44 8.14
C CYS A 329 7.32 -12.56 9.19
N LEU A 330 8.38 -13.38 9.15
CA LEU A 330 8.62 -14.45 10.13
C LEU A 330 8.84 -13.86 11.53
N TRP A 331 9.68 -12.85 11.65
CA TRP A 331 9.96 -12.19 12.92
C TRP A 331 8.75 -11.44 13.47
N ALA A 332 8.00 -10.75 12.62
CA ALA A 332 6.74 -10.13 13.00
C ALA A 332 5.72 -11.16 13.54
N ALA A 333 5.57 -12.28 12.82
CA ALA A 333 4.66 -13.36 13.22
C ALA A 333 5.06 -13.98 14.57
N GLU A 334 6.33 -14.29 14.77
CA GLU A 334 6.82 -14.85 16.05
C GLU A 334 6.56 -13.87 17.20
N TRP A 335 6.90 -12.60 17.02
CA TRP A 335 6.67 -11.58 18.03
C TRP A 335 5.17 -11.43 18.36
N LEU A 336 4.31 -11.29 17.35
CA LEU A 336 2.86 -11.12 17.52
C LEU A 336 2.22 -12.34 18.21
N VAL A 337 2.55 -13.56 17.76
CA VAL A 337 2.00 -14.80 18.33
C VAL A 337 2.46 -14.97 19.78
N ARG A 338 3.73 -14.69 20.06
CA ARG A 338 4.27 -14.72 21.43
C ARG A 338 3.56 -13.71 22.35
N GLN A 339 3.32 -12.48 21.86
CA GLN A 339 2.54 -11.48 22.60
C GLN A 339 1.10 -11.98 22.85
N ALA A 340 0.44 -12.52 21.83
CA ALA A 340 -0.94 -13.00 21.95
C ALA A 340 -1.11 -14.15 22.95
N ARG A 341 -0.06 -14.96 23.15
CA ARG A 341 -0.02 -16.07 24.14
C ARG A 341 0.14 -15.62 25.60
N SER A 342 0.47 -14.36 25.84
CA SER A 342 0.66 -13.84 27.21
C SER A 342 -0.64 -13.73 28.03
N GLY A 343 -1.80 -14.05 27.46
CA GLY A 343 -3.11 -13.98 28.11
C GLY A 343 -3.75 -12.60 28.13
N VAL A 344 -3.01 -11.53 27.81
CA VAL A 344 -3.48 -10.14 27.80
C VAL A 344 -4.30 -9.88 26.55
N VAL A 345 -5.55 -9.44 26.70
CA VAL A 345 -6.52 -9.30 25.61
C VAL A 345 -6.04 -8.35 24.50
N TRP A 346 -5.53 -7.17 24.84
CA TRP A 346 -5.11 -6.19 23.83
C TRP A 346 -3.97 -6.71 22.91
N ARG A 347 -3.14 -7.64 23.41
CA ARG A 347 -2.08 -8.25 22.60
C ARG A 347 -2.62 -9.25 21.57
N ARG A 348 -3.75 -9.90 21.87
CA ARG A 348 -4.49 -10.73 20.89
C ARG A 348 -5.17 -9.85 19.85
N VAL A 349 -5.75 -8.71 20.30
CA VAL A 349 -6.33 -7.71 19.40
C VAL A 349 -5.25 -7.15 18.46
N LEU A 350 -4.04 -6.89 18.96
CA LEU A 350 -2.92 -6.44 18.12
C LEU A 350 -2.58 -7.45 17.00
N LEU A 351 -2.46 -8.75 17.35
CA LEU A 351 -2.24 -9.80 16.34
C LEU A 351 -3.35 -9.77 15.27
N LEU A 352 -4.60 -9.73 15.71
CA LEU A 352 -5.75 -9.71 14.81
C LEU A 352 -5.76 -8.45 13.95
N ALA A 353 -5.48 -7.28 14.52
CA ALA A 353 -5.43 -6.01 13.81
C ALA A 353 -4.35 -6.01 12.72
N VAL A 354 -3.16 -6.58 12.99
CA VAL A 354 -2.11 -6.69 11.98
C VAL A 354 -2.49 -7.68 10.89
N VAL A 355 -3.06 -8.84 11.23
CA VAL A 355 -3.47 -9.86 10.26
C VAL A 355 -4.61 -9.34 9.37
N VAL A 356 -5.65 -8.75 9.97
CA VAL A 356 -6.79 -8.18 9.23
C VAL A 356 -6.36 -6.94 8.43
N GLY A 357 -5.58 -6.03 9.04
CA GLY A 357 -5.07 -4.86 8.35
C GLY A 357 -4.23 -5.21 7.13
N ASN A 358 -3.37 -6.25 7.23
CA ASN A 358 -2.60 -6.75 6.10
C ASN A 358 -3.50 -7.33 4.99
N ALA A 359 -4.54 -8.12 5.36
CA ALA A 359 -5.50 -8.66 4.40
C ALA A 359 -6.28 -7.54 3.68
N LEU A 360 -6.79 -6.55 4.43
CA LEU A 360 -7.52 -5.42 3.86
C LEU A 360 -6.63 -4.58 2.94
N ALA A 361 -5.36 -4.35 3.32
CA ALA A 361 -4.42 -3.58 2.52
C ALA A 361 -4.12 -4.26 1.17
N VAL A 362 -3.87 -5.58 1.17
CA VAL A 362 -3.61 -6.28 -0.09
C VAL A 362 -4.85 -6.39 -0.96
N LEU A 363 -6.04 -6.56 -0.38
CA LEU A 363 -7.30 -6.56 -1.13
C LEU A 363 -7.59 -5.17 -1.73
N ALA A 364 -7.33 -4.10 -0.97
CA ALA A 364 -7.39 -2.74 -1.51
C ALA A 364 -6.40 -2.55 -2.66
N PHE A 365 -5.17 -3.03 -2.52
CA PHE A 365 -4.16 -2.92 -3.57
C PHE A 365 -4.56 -3.70 -4.83
N VAL A 366 -4.98 -4.96 -4.69
CA VAL A 366 -5.37 -5.80 -5.84
C VAL A 366 -6.57 -5.22 -6.61
N SER A 367 -7.37 -4.35 -5.99
CA SER A 367 -8.49 -3.68 -6.68
C SER A 367 -8.04 -2.82 -7.88
N ILE A 368 -6.78 -2.37 -7.93
CA ILE A 368 -6.27 -1.61 -9.09
C ILE A 368 -6.35 -2.45 -10.37
N TYR A 369 -6.12 -3.76 -10.27
CA TYR A 369 -6.14 -4.68 -11.40
C TYR A 369 -7.54 -5.12 -11.85
N THR A 370 -8.58 -4.72 -11.12
CA THR A 370 -9.99 -4.93 -11.52
C THR A 370 -10.53 -3.79 -12.39
N ARG A 371 -9.73 -2.74 -12.57
CA ARG A 371 -10.06 -1.55 -13.36
C ARG A 371 -9.14 -1.49 -14.59
N PRO A 372 -9.60 -0.86 -15.70
CA PRO A 372 -8.73 -0.60 -16.84
C PRO A 372 -7.51 0.24 -16.42
N HIS A 373 -6.39 0.02 -17.09
CA HIS A 373 -5.16 0.80 -16.86
C HIS A 373 -5.40 2.30 -17.12
N THR A 374 -4.87 3.18 -16.28
CA THR A 374 -5.15 4.63 -16.31
C THR A 374 -4.75 5.29 -17.63
N VAL A 375 -3.61 4.90 -18.22
CA VAL A 375 -3.17 5.42 -19.54
C VAL A 375 -4.17 5.06 -20.62
N ARG A 376 -4.76 3.87 -20.59
CA ARG A 376 -5.81 3.46 -21.52
C ARG A 376 -7.08 4.30 -21.32
N THR A 377 -7.55 4.40 -20.07
CA THR A 377 -8.75 5.21 -19.75
C THR A 377 -8.57 6.66 -20.19
N ALA A 378 -7.38 7.23 -19.91
CA ALA A 378 -7.04 8.58 -20.35
C ALA A 378 -7.03 8.71 -21.87
N SER A 379 -6.48 7.71 -22.59
CA SER A 379 -6.47 7.70 -24.06
C SER A 379 -7.88 7.59 -24.66
N GLU A 380 -8.74 6.73 -24.10
CA GLU A 380 -10.14 6.62 -24.52
C GLU A 380 -10.89 7.95 -24.32
N TRP A 381 -10.71 8.60 -23.18
CA TRP A 381 -11.28 9.92 -22.92
C TRP A 381 -10.75 10.97 -23.90
N PHE A 382 -9.44 10.96 -24.14
CA PHE A 382 -8.76 11.93 -25.01
C PHE A 382 -9.28 11.86 -26.46
N TYR A 383 -9.44 10.63 -27.01
CA TYR A 383 -10.00 10.43 -28.34
C TYR A 383 -11.45 10.89 -28.47
N ARG A 384 -12.23 10.86 -27.40
CA ARG A 384 -13.65 11.25 -27.40
C ARG A 384 -13.84 12.77 -27.22
N ASN A 385 -12.95 13.41 -26.46
CA ASN A 385 -13.17 14.79 -25.99
C ASN A 385 -12.24 15.81 -26.64
N VAL A 386 -11.13 15.40 -27.25
CA VAL A 386 -10.16 16.31 -27.87
C VAL A 386 -10.35 16.31 -29.39
N PRO A 387 -10.47 17.50 -30.02
CA PRO A 387 -10.65 17.63 -31.47
C PRO A 387 -9.49 17.04 -32.27
N ALA A 388 -9.79 16.48 -33.44
CA ALA A 388 -8.76 16.05 -34.39
C ALA A 388 -7.90 17.23 -34.83
N GLY A 389 -6.61 17.01 -35.06
CA GLY A 389 -5.66 18.05 -35.42
C GLY A 389 -5.08 18.83 -34.25
N ALA A 390 -5.56 18.61 -33.01
CA ALA A 390 -5.02 19.29 -31.85
C ALA A 390 -3.52 18.98 -31.68
N LYS A 391 -2.73 19.99 -31.28
CA LYS A 391 -1.31 19.86 -30.95
C LYS A 391 -1.14 19.49 -29.51
N VAL A 392 -0.48 18.34 -29.26
CA VAL A 392 -0.29 17.73 -27.94
C VAL A 392 1.19 17.72 -27.60
N LEU A 393 1.55 18.40 -26.53
CA LEU A 393 2.88 18.33 -25.94
C LEU A 393 2.93 17.13 -24.97
N SER A 394 3.72 16.14 -25.30
CA SER A 394 3.95 14.92 -24.52
C SER A 394 5.40 14.86 -24.06
N GLN A 395 5.77 13.79 -23.40
CA GLN A 395 7.11 13.53 -22.91
C GLN A 395 7.77 12.43 -23.76
N ASP A 396 9.08 12.48 -23.88
CA ASP A 396 9.87 11.51 -24.65
C ASP A 396 10.30 10.26 -23.83
N TRP A 397 10.08 10.29 -22.52
CA TRP A 397 10.58 9.27 -21.60
C TRP A 397 9.61 8.12 -21.32
N ASP A 398 8.32 8.35 -21.43
CA ASP A 398 7.27 7.33 -21.29
C ASP A 398 6.75 6.88 -22.66
N GLU A 399 5.75 5.98 -22.66
CA GLU A 399 5.09 5.55 -23.89
C GLU A 399 4.40 6.72 -24.60
N GLY A 400 4.20 6.62 -25.91
CA GLY A 400 3.48 7.64 -26.67
C GLY A 400 2.04 7.83 -26.19
N PHE A 401 1.55 9.09 -26.14
CA PHE A 401 0.18 9.40 -25.75
C PHE A 401 -0.51 10.24 -26.83
N PRO A 402 -1.80 10.00 -27.16
CA PRO A 402 -2.65 8.92 -26.64
C PRO A 402 -2.24 7.54 -27.18
N PHE A 403 -2.53 6.51 -26.41
CA PHE A 403 -2.19 5.14 -26.76
C PHE A 403 -3.07 4.66 -27.93
N PRO A 404 -2.54 3.88 -28.92
CA PRO A 404 -3.36 3.35 -30.00
C PRO A 404 -4.40 2.35 -29.47
N LEU A 405 -5.67 2.57 -29.85
CA LEU A 405 -6.79 1.75 -29.43
C LEU A 405 -7.56 1.25 -30.67
N PRO A 406 -8.31 0.15 -30.57
CA PRO A 406 -9.15 -0.31 -31.67
C PRO A 406 -10.08 0.81 -32.19
N GLY A 407 -9.96 1.13 -33.48
CA GLY A 407 -10.72 2.21 -34.11
C GLY A 407 -10.19 3.65 -33.89
N PHE A 408 -9.11 3.82 -33.13
CA PHE A 408 -8.48 5.11 -32.88
C PHE A 408 -6.98 5.07 -33.15
N SER A 409 -6.45 6.13 -33.75
CA SER A 409 -5.02 6.27 -34.03
C SER A 409 -4.45 7.55 -33.45
N PRO A 410 -3.26 7.53 -32.83
CA PRO A 410 -2.52 8.71 -32.38
C PRO A 410 -2.28 9.72 -33.52
N ASN A 411 -2.17 9.26 -34.76
CA ASN A 411 -1.97 10.13 -35.93
C ASN A 411 -3.10 11.14 -36.19
N ARG A 412 -4.19 11.04 -35.42
CA ARG A 412 -5.26 12.03 -35.38
C ARG A 412 -4.80 13.38 -34.84
N TYR A 413 -3.67 13.40 -34.09
CA TYR A 413 -3.14 14.56 -33.38
C TYR A 413 -1.72 14.90 -33.84
N HIS A 414 -1.31 16.14 -33.65
CA HIS A 414 0.07 16.58 -33.83
C HIS A 414 0.82 16.41 -32.49
N ILE A 415 1.42 15.25 -32.28
CA ILE A 415 2.10 14.93 -31.01
C ILE A 415 3.55 15.40 -31.10
N VAL A 416 3.97 16.22 -30.15
CA VAL A 416 5.34 16.68 -29.96
C VAL A 416 5.88 16.10 -28.67
N ALA A 417 6.91 15.24 -28.74
CA ALA A 417 7.60 14.73 -27.57
C ALA A 417 8.72 15.71 -27.16
N PHE A 418 8.72 16.15 -25.91
CA PHE A 418 9.71 17.09 -25.40
C PHE A 418 10.64 16.41 -24.39
N SER A 419 11.96 16.64 -24.56
CA SER A 419 13.01 16.07 -23.70
C SER A 419 13.25 16.91 -22.44
N TYR A 420 12.46 16.69 -21.42
CA TYR A 420 12.57 17.43 -20.15
C TYR A 420 13.87 17.17 -19.38
N TYR A 421 14.50 16.02 -19.57
CA TYR A 421 15.74 15.63 -18.87
C TYR A 421 17.03 16.14 -19.56
N GLU A 422 16.94 16.85 -20.69
CA GLU A 422 18.10 17.54 -21.22
C GLU A 422 18.64 18.57 -20.20
N PRO A 423 19.98 18.83 -20.18
CA PRO A 423 20.54 19.88 -19.35
C PRO A 423 19.85 21.22 -19.56
N ASP A 424 19.58 21.95 -18.48
CA ASP A 424 18.93 23.24 -18.58
C ASP A 424 19.84 24.26 -19.29
N SER A 425 19.25 24.93 -20.28
CA SER A 425 19.88 26.00 -21.04
C SER A 425 18.81 26.96 -21.56
N SER A 426 19.19 28.20 -21.84
CA SER A 426 18.26 29.17 -22.44
C SER A 426 17.69 28.66 -23.77
N ALA A 427 18.48 27.92 -24.56
CA ALA A 427 18.04 27.32 -25.82
C ALA A 427 16.96 26.25 -25.60
N LYS A 428 17.10 25.41 -24.56
CA LYS A 428 16.05 24.43 -24.16
C LYS A 428 14.77 25.14 -23.76
N ILE A 429 14.88 26.19 -22.93
CA ILE A 429 13.71 26.92 -22.44
C ILE A 429 13.04 27.70 -23.59
N GLN A 430 13.80 28.23 -24.55
CA GLN A 430 13.26 28.85 -25.76
C GLN A 430 12.46 27.85 -26.60
N ARG A 431 12.98 26.61 -26.80
CA ARG A 431 12.22 25.54 -27.48
C ARG A 431 10.96 25.18 -26.71
N LEU A 432 11.05 25.04 -25.37
CA LEU A 432 9.88 24.74 -24.54
C LEU A 432 8.82 25.82 -24.64
N ALA A 433 9.19 27.10 -24.53
CA ALA A 433 8.27 28.22 -24.66
C ALA A 433 7.56 28.24 -26.02
N ARG A 434 8.28 27.96 -27.12
CA ARG A 434 7.71 27.84 -28.46
C ARG A 434 6.71 26.70 -28.56
N GLU A 435 7.03 25.53 -28.04
CA GLU A 435 6.12 24.37 -28.04
C GLU A 435 4.87 24.68 -27.20
N LEU A 436 5.04 25.27 -26.00
CA LEU A 436 3.94 25.68 -25.14
C LEU A 436 3.03 26.73 -25.79
N ALA A 437 3.58 27.73 -26.48
CA ALA A 437 2.78 28.75 -27.13
C ALA A 437 1.85 28.18 -28.20
N SER A 438 2.26 27.11 -28.86
CA SER A 438 1.54 26.49 -29.98
C SER A 438 0.73 25.24 -29.58
N ALA A 439 1.02 24.61 -28.44
CA ALA A 439 0.32 23.41 -28.03
C ALA A 439 -1.08 23.73 -27.47
N ASP A 440 -2.03 22.85 -27.79
CA ASP A 440 -3.40 22.94 -27.28
C ASP A 440 -3.52 22.19 -25.94
N TYR A 441 -2.76 21.09 -25.78
CA TYR A 441 -2.77 20.24 -24.59
C TYR A 441 -1.36 19.86 -24.18
N ILE A 442 -1.18 19.67 -22.85
CA ILE A 442 -0.02 19.00 -22.26
C ILE A 442 -0.50 17.74 -21.56
N VAL A 443 0.19 16.61 -21.77
CA VAL A 443 -0.15 15.36 -21.10
C VAL A 443 1.06 14.77 -20.40
N PHE A 444 0.91 14.47 -19.11
CA PHE A 444 1.87 13.69 -18.34
C PHE A 444 1.23 12.35 -17.98
N GLN A 445 1.82 11.27 -18.46
CA GLN A 445 1.30 9.90 -18.21
C GLN A 445 1.68 9.38 -16.84
N THR A 446 2.76 9.91 -16.23
CA THR A 446 3.28 9.49 -14.95
C THR A 446 3.84 10.67 -14.17
N LYS A 447 4.06 10.48 -12.87
CA LYS A 447 4.76 11.48 -12.03
C LYS A 447 6.29 11.50 -12.24
N ARG A 448 6.82 10.68 -13.14
CA ARG A 448 8.25 10.49 -13.33
C ARG A 448 9.00 11.78 -13.61
N LEU A 449 8.47 12.65 -14.48
CA LEU A 449 9.11 13.91 -14.81
C LEU A 449 8.97 14.95 -13.69
N TYR A 450 7.77 15.38 -13.41
CA TYR A 450 7.54 16.45 -12.43
C TYR A 450 7.90 16.02 -11.00
N GLY A 451 7.82 14.72 -10.69
CA GLY A 451 8.22 14.19 -9.40
C GLY A 451 9.73 14.03 -9.22
N ALA A 452 10.51 13.80 -10.31
CA ALA A 452 11.96 13.63 -10.24
C ALA A 452 12.70 14.95 -10.47
N VAL A 453 12.35 15.70 -11.51
CA VAL A 453 13.02 16.97 -11.85
C VAL A 453 12.96 17.96 -10.69
N THR A 454 11.80 18.11 -10.06
CA THR A 454 11.62 19.01 -8.91
C THR A 454 12.38 18.60 -7.64
N ARG A 455 13.06 17.44 -7.63
CA ARG A 455 14.00 17.06 -6.57
C ARG A 455 15.44 17.50 -6.83
N ALA A 456 15.73 17.91 -8.06
CA ALA A 456 17.06 18.31 -8.47
C ALA A 456 17.07 19.75 -9.04
N PRO A 457 16.63 20.76 -8.28
CA PRO A 457 16.54 22.13 -8.76
C PRO A 457 17.92 22.72 -9.11
N GLU A 458 18.99 22.22 -8.50
CA GLU A 458 20.36 22.59 -8.83
C GLU A 458 20.82 22.07 -10.21
N LYS A 459 20.24 20.95 -10.65
CA LYS A 459 20.53 20.36 -11.96
C LYS A 459 19.57 20.88 -13.04
N PHE A 460 18.33 21.18 -12.65
CA PHE A 460 17.24 21.60 -13.54
C PHE A 460 16.53 22.85 -13.00
N PRO A 461 17.21 24.00 -12.83
CA PRO A 461 16.62 25.18 -12.19
C PRO A 461 15.40 25.72 -12.97
N HIS A 462 15.52 25.85 -14.28
CA HIS A 462 14.47 26.41 -15.11
C HIS A 462 13.34 25.40 -15.40
N THR A 463 13.68 24.14 -15.62
CA THR A 463 12.66 23.08 -15.79
C THR A 463 11.89 22.84 -14.49
N THR A 464 12.53 22.96 -13.33
CA THR A 464 11.83 22.94 -12.04
C THR A 464 10.86 24.10 -11.90
N ASN A 465 11.29 25.32 -12.27
CA ASN A 465 10.45 26.51 -12.26
C ASN A 465 9.26 26.36 -13.23
N TYR A 466 9.49 25.77 -14.41
CA TYR A 466 8.42 25.43 -15.35
C TYR A 466 7.33 24.57 -14.69
N PHE A 467 7.72 23.48 -14.01
CA PHE A 467 6.73 22.63 -13.33
C PHE A 467 6.00 23.37 -12.22
N TYR A 468 6.71 24.14 -11.40
CA TYR A 468 6.05 24.93 -10.35
C TYR A 468 5.06 25.93 -10.93
N GLN A 469 5.39 26.66 -11.99
CA GLN A 469 4.48 27.59 -12.64
C GLN A 469 3.30 26.91 -13.35
N LEU A 470 3.53 25.75 -13.98
CA LEU A 470 2.46 24.96 -14.59
C LEU A 470 1.42 24.54 -13.54
N PHE A 471 1.86 24.00 -12.41
CA PHE A 471 0.97 23.57 -11.33
C PHE A 471 0.40 24.75 -10.52
N ALA A 472 1.00 25.93 -10.58
CA ALA A 472 0.42 27.17 -10.06
C ALA A 472 -0.67 27.74 -10.96
N GLY A 473 -0.72 27.34 -12.24
CA GLY A 473 -1.62 27.90 -13.26
C GLY A 473 -1.07 29.13 -13.98
N ASP A 474 0.20 29.48 -13.76
CA ASP A 474 0.80 30.73 -14.26
C ASP A 474 1.12 30.70 -15.76
N LEU A 475 1.20 29.51 -16.37
CA LEU A 475 1.56 29.37 -17.80
C LEU A 475 0.35 29.37 -18.76
N GLY A 476 -0.84 29.75 -18.27
CA GLY A 476 -2.05 29.78 -19.11
C GLY A 476 -2.61 28.37 -19.42
N TYR A 477 -2.14 27.36 -18.72
CA TYR A 477 -2.64 26.00 -18.81
C TYR A 477 -3.48 25.64 -17.60
N THR A 478 -4.64 25.03 -17.82
CA THR A 478 -5.56 24.57 -16.78
C THR A 478 -5.58 23.04 -16.77
N LEU A 479 -5.42 22.43 -15.59
CA LEU A 479 -5.65 20.99 -15.42
C LEU A 479 -7.14 20.70 -15.60
N ILE A 480 -7.50 19.98 -16.67
CA ILE A 480 -8.88 19.66 -17.00
C ILE A 480 -9.28 18.25 -16.58
N GLU A 481 -8.32 17.30 -16.56
CA GLU A 481 -8.61 15.93 -16.15
C GLU A 481 -7.44 15.28 -15.43
N GLU A 482 -7.78 14.44 -14.45
CA GLU A 482 -6.86 13.59 -13.67
C GLU A 482 -7.37 12.16 -13.68
N PHE A 483 -6.60 11.23 -14.24
CA PHE A 483 -6.89 9.80 -14.22
C PHE A 483 -6.00 9.10 -13.19
N ALA A 484 -6.59 8.59 -12.13
CA ALA A 484 -5.90 7.87 -11.07
C ALA A 484 -6.63 6.57 -10.71
N SER A 485 -5.86 5.51 -10.44
CA SER A 485 -6.39 4.21 -10.00
C SER A 485 -5.78 3.85 -8.65
N ARG A 486 -6.25 4.50 -7.58
CA ARG A 486 -5.75 4.26 -6.22
C ARG A 486 -6.21 2.91 -5.67
N PRO A 487 -5.40 2.22 -4.85
CA PRO A 487 -5.86 1.07 -4.08
C PRO A 487 -7.14 1.39 -3.31
N SER A 488 -8.19 0.61 -3.49
CA SER A 488 -9.50 0.94 -2.90
C SER A 488 -10.26 -0.28 -2.40
N LEU A 489 -10.96 -0.12 -1.28
CA LEU A 489 -11.81 -1.16 -0.70
C LEU A 489 -13.00 -0.50 0.02
N PHE A 490 -14.21 -0.98 -0.26
CA PHE A 490 -15.45 -0.46 0.35
C PHE A 490 -15.62 1.07 0.26
N GLY A 491 -15.21 1.67 -0.85
CA GLY A 491 -15.26 3.12 -1.07
C GLY A 491 -14.11 3.92 -0.41
N TRP A 492 -13.26 3.26 0.40
CA TRP A 492 -12.02 3.85 0.86
C TRP A 492 -10.95 3.74 -0.23
N GLN A 493 -10.17 4.81 -0.40
CA GLN A 493 -9.01 4.85 -1.32
C GLN A 493 -7.76 5.20 -0.53
N ALA A 494 -6.71 4.43 -0.70
CA ALA A 494 -5.40 4.76 -0.15
C ALA A 494 -4.68 5.72 -1.10
N PRO A 495 -4.42 6.98 -0.70
CA PRO A 495 -3.63 7.89 -1.53
C PRO A 495 -2.17 7.40 -1.55
N ASP A 496 -1.64 7.12 -2.75
CA ASP A 496 -0.29 6.56 -2.98
C ASP A 496 0.61 7.49 -3.81
N GLU A 497 0.23 8.73 -3.96
CA GLU A 497 1.01 9.74 -4.68
C GLU A 497 2.42 9.95 -4.11
N LEU A 498 2.58 9.78 -2.79
CA LEU A 498 3.85 9.88 -2.09
C LEU A 498 4.67 8.57 -2.08
N ALA A 499 4.09 7.48 -2.55
CA ALA A 499 4.84 6.25 -2.75
C ALA A 499 5.97 6.45 -3.76
N ASP A 500 6.96 5.57 -3.70
CA ASP A 500 8.03 5.52 -4.70
C ASP A 500 7.44 5.50 -6.12
N GLU A 501 8.13 6.13 -7.07
CA GLU A 501 7.66 6.15 -8.45
C GLU A 501 7.45 4.73 -8.98
N SER A 502 8.42 3.83 -8.75
CA SER A 502 8.35 2.45 -9.22
C SER A 502 7.21 1.63 -8.61
N PHE A 503 6.58 2.13 -7.55
CA PHE A 503 5.39 1.52 -6.97
C PHE A 503 4.13 1.83 -7.77
N THR A 504 4.05 3.00 -8.44
CA THR A 504 2.84 3.44 -9.14
C THR A 504 2.95 3.45 -10.65
N VAL A 505 4.16 3.68 -11.19
CA VAL A 505 4.38 4.04 -12.60
C VAL A 505 4.00 2.95 -13.60
N TYR A 506 4.07 1.69 -13.21
CA TYR A 506 3.88 0.57 -14.16
C TYR A 506 2.43 0.14 -14.30
N ASP A 507 1.73 -0.03 -13.19
CA ASP A 507 0.41 -0.66 -13.15
C ASP A 507 -0.75 0.30 -12.81
N HIS A 508 -0.48 1.48 -12.22
CA HIS A 508 -1.51 2.47 -11.89
C HIS A 508 -0.98 3.92 -11.84
N PRO A 509 -0.31 4.38 -12.92
CA PRO A 509 0.18 5.75 -12.96
C PRO A 509 -0.96 6.77 -12.92
N LYS A 510 -0.64 7.99 -12.45
CA LYS A 510 -1.54 9.12 -12.51
C LYS A 510 -1.30 9.88 -13.82
N VAL A 511 -2.32 9.95 -14.68
CA VAL A 511 -2.27 10.72 -15.93
C VAL A 511 -2.92 12.08 -15.72
N LEU A 512 -2.23 13.15 -16.15
CA LEU A 512 -2.69 14.53 -16.06
C LEU A 512 -2.84 15.11 -17.46
N VAL A 513 -3.99 15.77 -17.71
CA VAL A 513 -4.27 16.47 -18.97
C VAL A 513 -4.50 17.95 -18.69
N PHE A 514 -3.62 18.78 -19.23
CA PHE A 514 -3.75 20.24 -19.17
C PHE A 514 -4.19 20.78 -20.50
N GLN A 515 -5.09 21.77 -20.50
CA GLN A 515 -5.55 22.50 -21.69
C GLN A 515 -4.99 23.92 -21.68
N ASN A 516 -4.53 24.40 -22.84
CA ASN A 516 -4.08 25.77 -23.03
C ASN A 516 -5.28 26.72 -23.12
N THR A 517 -5.63 27.34 -22.01
CA THR A 517 -6.77 28.30 -21.90
C THR A 517 -6.33 29.73 -21.97
N GLY A 518 -5.08 30.04 -21.62
CA GLY A 518 -4.57 31.42 -21.55
C GLY A 518 -3.87 31.90 -22.79
N ARG A 519 -3.45 31.00 -23.70
CA ARG A 519 -2.82 31.32 -25.01
C ARG A 519 -1.70 32.37 -24.90
N LEU A 520 -0.79 32.22 -23.94
CA LEU A 520 0.33 33.14 -23.74
C LEU A 520 1.31 33.09 -24.92
N SER A 521 1.96 34.20 -25.21
CA SER A 521 2.97 34.30 -26.28
C SER A 521 4.27 33.54 -25.90
N GLU A 522 5.05 33.15 -26.91
CA GLU A 522 6.38 32.51 -26.70
C GLU A 522 7.27 33.38 -25.81
N ALA A 523 7.32 34.70 -26.06
CA ALA A 523 8.13 35.64 -25.31
C ALA A 523 7.71 35.71 -23.83
N GLU A 524 6.40 35.73 -23.57
CA GLU A 524 5.88 35.76 -22.19
C GLU A 524 6.13 34.44 -21.45
N LEU A 525 5.94 33.30 -22.10
CA LEU A 525 6.25 31.99 -21.54
C LEU A 525 7.75 31.85 -21.21
N PHE A 526 8.60 32.30 -22.14
CA PHE A 526 10.04 32.29 -21.93
C PHE A 526 10.45 33.13 -20.72
N ASP A 527 9.95 34.37 -20.64
CA ASP A 527 10.22 35.29 -19.53
C ASP A 527 9.73 34.72 -18.19
N ARG A 528 8.51 34.17 -18.16
CA ARG A 528 7.98 33.53 -16.92
C ARG A 528 8.84 32.37 -16.46
N ILE A 529 9.16 31.41 -17.34
CA ILE A 529 9.91 30.22 -16.98
C ILE A 529 11.34 30.56 -16.53
N LEU A 530 11.99 31.54 -17.19
CA LEU A 530 13.39 31.85 -16.95
C LEU A 530 13.60 32.83 -15.78
N HIS A 531 12.72 33.86 -15.64
CA HIS A 531 12.96 34.99 -14.77
C HIS A 531 11.96 35.17 -13.63
N ARG A 532 10.75 34.60 -13.72
CA ARG A 532 9.73 34.81 -12.69
C ARG A 532 9.55 33.59 -11.78
N PRO A 533 9.39 33.80 -10.48
CA PRO A 533 8.97 32.73 -9.58
C PRO A 533 7.47 32.40 -9.81
N PRO A 534 6.99 31.24 -9.35
CA PRO A 534 5.55 30.93 -9.36
C PRO A 534 4.78 31.90 -8.49
N SER A 535 3.53 32.22 -8.89
CA SER A 535 2.64 33.18 -8.20
C SER A 535 2.31 32.78 -6.76
N ARG A 536 2.43 31.50 -6.44
CA ARG A 536 2.27 30.96 -5.10
C ARG A 536 3.33 29.90 -4.79
N PRO A 537 3.79 29.79 -3.53
CA PRO A 537 4.70 28.73 -3.14
C PRO A 537 3.98 27.37 -3.22
N LEU A 538 4.61 26.40 -3.87
CA LEU A 538 4.11 25.04 -3.98
C LEU A 538 5.00 24.09 -3.18
N THR A 539 4.38 23.19 -2.44
CA THR A 539 5.04 22.06 -1.79
C THR A 539 5.12 20.87 -2.74
N ARG A 540 5.94 19.88 -2.38
CA ARG A 540 5.97 18.61 -3.12
C ARG A 540 4.59 17.93 -3.18
N ASN A 541 3.78 18.04 -2.13
CA ASN A 541 2.43 17.49 -2.12
C ASN A 541 1.52 18.17 -3.14
N ASP A 542 1.73 19.46 -3.39
CA ASP A 542 0.96 20.19 -4.41
C ASP A 542 1.37 19.75 -5.82
N ILE A 543 2.67 19.56 -6.07
CA ILE A 543 3.18 19.05 -7.36
C ILE A 543 2.71 17.61 -7.63
N LEU A 544 2.73 16.74 -6.64
CA LEU A 544 2.27 15.36 -6.79
C LEU A 544 0.73 15.22 -6.76
N LEU A 545 0.01 16.32 -6.57
CA LEU A 545 -1.45 16.32 -6.36
C LEU A 545 -1.85 15.32 -5.26
N ALA A 546 -1.05 15.24 -4.21
CA ALA A 546 -1.25 14.31 -3.10
C ALA A 546 -2.41 14.71 -2.17
N LYS A 547 -2.94 15.91 -2.34
CA LYS A 547 -4.20 16.31 -1.70
C LYS A 547 -5.35 15.64 -2.46
N PRO A 548 -6.35 15.06 -1.76
CA PRO A 548 -7.55 14.61 -2.44
C PRO A 548 -8.11 15.80 -3.24
N SER A 549 -8.38 15.59 -4.52
CA SER A 549 -8.99 16.61 -5.36
C SER A 549 -10.24 17.15 -4.67
N ARG A 550 -10.47 18.46 -4.70
CA ARG A 550 -11.69 19.07 -4.14
C ARG A 550 -12.97 18.46 -4.72
N GLU A 551 -12.91 17.87 -5.89
CA GLU A 551 -14.03 17.17 -6.56
C GLU A 551 -14.45 15.87 -5.88
N GLY A 552 -13.58 15.19 -5.13
CA GLY A 552 -13.98 14.08 -4.24
C GLY A 552 -14.89 14.50 -3.08
N VAL A 553 -15.07 15.80 -2.85
CA VAL A 553 -15.95 16.35 -1.80
C VAL A 553 -17.41 16.50 -2.28
N LEU A 554 -17.65 16.66 -3.60
CA LEU A 554 -18.98 17.00 -4.13
C LEU A 554 -19.55 16.00 -5.16
N GLY A 555 -18.77 15.05 -5.62
CA GLY A 555 -19.15 14.22 -6.75
C GLY A 555 -19.17 12.75 -6.47
N ALA A 556 -20.25 12.23 -5.96
CA ALA A 556 -20.84 10.95 -6.36
C ALA A 556 -22.25 10.91 -5.78
N SER A 557 -23.22 10.55 -6.56
CA SER A 557 -24.46 9.97 -6.10
C SER A 557 -24.09 8.93 -5.03
N GLY A 558 -24.24 9.29 -3.76
CA GLY A 558 -23.97 8.38 -2.66
C GLY A 558 -24.86 7.14 -2.79
N PRO A 559 -24.52 6.04 -2.14
CA PRO A 559 -25.36 4.84 -2.14
C PRO A 559 -26.79 5.24 -1.78
N GLU A 560 -27.77 4.52 -2.33
CA GLU A 560 -29.19 4.74 -2.02
C GLU A 560 -29.38 4.89 -0.52
N ARG A 561 -29.88 6.06 -0.10
CA ARG A 561 -30.08 6.36 1.32
C ARG A 561 -31.36 5.72 1.81
N ILE A 562 -31.32 5.20 3.03
CA ILE A 562 -32.50 4.66 3.70
C ILE A 562 -33.44 5.81 4.01
N ARG A 563 -34.58 5.85 3.30
CA ARG A 563 -35.68 6.82 3.47
C ARG A 563 -36.85 6.27 4.30
N SER A 564 -36.86 4.99 4.60
CA SER A 564 -37.84 4.39 5.50
C SER A 564 -37.52 4.79 6.94
N SER A 565 -38.36 5.62 7.56
CA SER A 565 -38.19 6.07 8.95
C SER A 565 -38.17 4.92 9.95
N ILE A 566 -38.98 3.87 9.72
CA ILE A 566 -39.02 2.71 10.60
C ILE A 566 -37.74 1.89 10.51
N LEU A 567 -37.26 1.60 9.29
CA LEU A 567 -36.02 0.87 9.10
C LEU A 567 -34.84 1.65 9.65
N ALA A 568 -34.78 2.97 9.40
CA ALA A 568 -33.77 3.85 9.95
C ALA A 568 -33.76 3.82 11.49
N LEU A 569 -34.92 3.91 12.13
CA LEU A 569 -35.04 3.84 13.59
C LEU A 569 -34.51 2.50 14.14
N VAL A 570 -34.91 1.37 13.54
CA VAL A 570 -34.49 0.03 14.00
C VAL A 570 -32.97 -0.13 13.87
N LEU A 571 -32.38 0.25 12.74
CA LEU A 571 -30.93 0.14 12.53
C LEU A 571 -30.16 1.11 13.44
N PHE A 572 -30.65 2.32 13.61
CA PHE A 572 -30.06 3.33 14.49
C PHE A 572 -30.06 2.86 15.95
N ALA A 573 -31.19 2.34 16.42
CA ALA A 573 -31.31 1.75 17.74
C ALA A 573 -30.34 0.57 17.95
N ALA A 574 -30.30 -0.36 16.96
CA ALA A 574 -29.39 -1.51 17.01
C ALA A 574 -27.91 -1.09 17.07
N LEU A 575 -27.51 -0.04 16.32
CA LEU A 575 -26.15 0.47 16.35
C LEU A 575 -25.80 1.07 17.72
N VAL A 576 -26.68 1.90 18.29
CA VAL A 576 -26.47 2.52 19.61
C VAL A 576 -26.35 1.45 20.69
N GLU A 577 -27.20 0.43 20.67
CA GLU A 577 -27.12 -0.70 21.61
C GLU A 577 -25.80 -1.48 21.43
N MET A 578 -25.44 -1.81 20.22
CA MET A 578 -24.21 -2.53 19.92
C MET A 578 -22.98 -1.78 20.42
N LEU A 579 -22.91 -0.45 20.23
CA LEU A 579 -21.81 0.38 20.72
C LEU A 579 -21.75 0.40 22.25
N GLY A 580 -22.90 0.53 22.91
CA GLY A 580 -23.00 0.48 24.38
C GLY A 580 -22.58 -0.88 24.93
N LEU A 581 -23.12 -1.97 24.39
CA LEU A 581 -22.81 -3.32 24.82
C LEU A 581 -21.34 -3.71 24.54
N SER A 582 -20.75 -3.20 23.47
CA SER A 582 -19.32 -3.42 23.16
C SER A 582 -18.41 -2.83 24.23
N LEU A 583 -18.77 -1.68 24.77
CA LEU A 583 -17.97 -0.98 25.78
C LEU A 583 -18.26 -1.41 27.23
N TYR A 584 -19.45 -1.95 27.48
CA TYR A 584 -19.90 -2.30 28.82
C TYR A 584 -18.92 -3.15 29.64
N PRO A 585 -18.32 -4.24 29.11
CA PRO A 585 -17.38 -5.05 29.90
C PRO A 585 -16.14 -4.26 30.34
N LEU A 586 -15.67 -3.34 29.51
CA LEU A 586 -14.49 -2.50 29.81
C LEU A 586 -14.83 -1.46 30.89
N VAL A 587 -15.96 -0.76 30.73
CA VAL A 587 -16.42 0.23 31.71
C VAL A 587 -16.70 -0.43 33.06
N ARG A 588 -17.33 -1.61 33.06
CA ARG A 588 -17.62 -2.39 34.27
C ARG A 588 -16.35 -2.91 34.97
N HIS A 589 -15.34 -3.23 34.21
CA HIS A 589 -14.04 -3.64 34.78
C HIS A 589 -13.36 -2.49 35.54
N TRP A 590 -13.48 -1.27 35.05
CA TRP A 590 -12.88 -0.09 35.67
C TRP A 590 -13.76 0.52 36.80
N MET A 591 -15.08 0.40 36.66
CA MET A 591 -16.05 0.96 37.59
C MET A 591 -16.99 -0.15 38.11
N VAL A 592 -16.62 -0.80 39.21
CA VAL A 592 -17.41 -1.89 39.81
C VAL A 592 -18.59 -1.29 40.64
N ARG A 593 -19.46 -0.50 40.00
CA ARG A 593 -20.61 0.15 40.66
C ARG A 593 -21.92 -0.08 39.88
N PRO A 594 -23.10 -0.04 40.52
CA PRO A 594 -24.37 0.00 39.80
C PRO A 594 -24.44 1.21 38.86
N GLY A 595 -25.24 1.12 37.79
CA GLY A 595 -25.39 2.21 36.80
C GLY A 595 -24.37 2.22 35.69
N THR A 596 -23.38 1.33 35.67
CA THR A 596 -22.31 1.27 34.67
C THR A 596 -22.84 1.13 33.24
N LEU A 597 -23.98 0.45 33.03
CA LEU A 597 -24.61 0.29 31.72
C LEU A 597 -25.06 1.64 31.14
N GLY A 598 -25.62 2.51 31.99
CA GLY A 598 -26.06 3.86 31.58
C GLY A 598 -24.91 4.77 31.12
N LEU A 599 -23.68 4.55 31.60
CA LEU A 599 -22.49 5.24 31.10
C LEU A 599 -21.89 4.58 29.85
N ALA A 600 -22.03 3.27 29.70
CA ALA A 600 -21.43 2.55 28.57
C ALA A 600 -22.00 2.99 27.21
N LYS A 601 -23.30 3.34 27.14
CA LYS A 601 -23.94 3.82 25.90
C LYS A 601 -23.37 5.16 25.42
N PRO A 602 -23.42 6.25 26.21
CA PRO A 602 -22.85 7.53 25.79
C PRO A 602 -21.36 7.42 25.48
N LEU A 603 -20.60 6.68 26.30
CA LEU A 603 -19.17 6.46 26.04
C LEU A 603 -18.92 5.67 24.75
N GLY A 604 -19.75 4.66 24.43
CA GLY A 604 -19.65 3.89 23.19
C GLY A 604 -19.88 4.74 21.95
N VAL A 605 -20.94 5.56 21.99
CA VAL A 605 -21.27 6.50 20.90
C VAL A 605 -20.19 7.56 20.74
N LEU A 606 -19.73 8.16 21.85
CA LEU A 606 -18.69 9.18 21.84
C LEU A 606 -17.36 8.61 21.31
N LEU A 607 -16.95 7.45 21.80
CA LEU A 607 -15.68 6.85 21.39
C LEU A 607 -15.69 6.44 19.90
N PHE A 608 -16.83 5.92 19.41
CA PHE A 608 -17.01 5.62 17.99
C PHE A 608 -16.86 6.89 17.14
N ALA A 609 -17.61 7.94 17.48
CA ALA A 609 -17.57 9.20 16.74
C ALA A 609 -16.18 9.87 16.86
N TYR A 610 -15.57 9.86 18.04
CA TYR A 610 -14.25 10.45 18.27
C TYR A 610 -13.15 9.70 17.48
N THR A 611 -13.22 8.38 17.42
CA THR A 611 -12.29 7.58 16.59
C THR A 611 -12.43 7.93 15.11
N ALA A 612 -13.67 8.04 14.61
CA ALA A 612 -13.92 8.46 13.24
C ALA A 612 -13.42 9.88 12.98
N TRP A 613 -13.61 10.79 13.95
CA TRP A 613 -13.17 12.19 13.87
C TRP A 613 -11.65 12.31 13.81
N ILE A 614 -10.91 11.58 14.66
CA ILE A 614 -9.45 11.51 14.66
C ILE A 614 -8.94 10.97 13.32
N LEU A 615 -9.49 9.84 12.84
CA LEU A 615 -9.07 9.23 11.58
C LEU A 615 -9.25 10.17 10.39
N ALA A 616 -10.38 10.87 10.34
CA ALA A 616 -10.67 11.82 9.28
C ALA A 616 -9.91 13.14 9.43
N GLY A 617 -9.69 13.63 10.64
CA GLY A 617 -8.96 14.86 10.96
C GLY A 617 -7.47 14.75 10.63
N PHE A 618 -6.83 13.65 11.00
CA PHE A 618 -5.45 13.36 10.65
C PHE A 618 -5.29 12.75 9.25
N ARG A 619 -6.38 12.63 8.48
CA ARG A 619 -6.40 12.05 7.12
C ARG A 619 -5.88 10.61 7.06
N ILE A 620 -5.98 9.85 8.14
CA ILE A 620 -5.61 8.43 8.22
C ILE A 620 -6.62 7.59 7.44
N ALA A 621 -7.91 7.89 7.58
CA ALA A 621 -8.98 7.25 6.83
C ALA A 621 -10.10 8.25 6.51
N PRO A 622 -10.75 8.17 5.34
CA PRO A 622 -11.81 9.09 4.95
C PRO A 622 -13.10 8.83 5.75
N PHE A 623 -13.85 9.88 6.02
CA PHE A 623 -15.15 9.82 6.67
C PHE A 623 -16.24 9.34 5.69
N THR A 624 -16.19 8.06 5.33
CA THR A 624 -17.11 7.39 4.41
C THR A 624 -17.90 6.28 5.11
N GLN A 625 -19.01 5.86 4.50
CA GLN A 625 -19.82 4.75 5.01
C GLN A 625 -18.98 3.47 5.18
N GLY A 626 -18.09 3.17 4.23
CA GLY A 626 -17.21 2.00 4.30
C GLY A 626 -16.26 2.04 5.51
N THR A 627 -15.59 3.17 5.75
CA THR A 627 -14.72 3.35 6.92
C THR A 627 -15.50 3.20 8.23
N LEU A 628 -16.68 3.82 8.30
CA LEU A 628 -17.55 3.75 9.48
C LEU A 628 -18.06 2.32 9.70
N GLY A 629 -18.40 1.59 8.65
CA GLY A 629 -18.76 0.17 8.72
C GLY A 629 -17.63 -0.71 9.27
N ILE A 630 -16.39 -0.45 8.86
CA ILE A 630 -15.21 -1.12 9.42
C ILE A 630 -15.04 -0.79 10.89
N LEU A 631 -15.25 0.46 11.31
CA LEU A 631 -15.22 0.85 12.72
C LEU A 631 -16.31 0.16 13.54
N VAL A 632 -17.55 0.10 13.03
CA VAL A 632 -18.65 -0.64 13.65
C VAL A 632 -18.26 -2.10 13.88
N LEU A 633 -17.72 -2.75 12.86
CA LEU A 633 -17.22 -4.14 12.97
C LEU A 633 -16.08 -4.25 13.99
N GLY A 634 -15.16 -3.29 14.02
CA GLY A 634 -14.06 -3.21 14.99
C GLY A 634 -14.58 -3.12 16.42
N PHE A 635 -15.57 -2.24 16.69
CA PHE A 635 -16.21 -2.13 18.00
C PHE A 635 -16.93 -3.44 18.40
N ALA A 636 -17.65 -4.08 17.47
CA ALA A 636 -18.30 -5.37 17.71
C ALA A 636 -17.29 -6.46 18.07
N ILE A 637 -16.17 -6.56 17.34
CA ILE A 637 -15.09 -7.53 17.59
C ILE A 637 -14.44 -7.26 18.95
N VAL A 638 -14.04 -6.02 19.25
CA VAL A 638 -13.44 -5.65 20.54
C VAL A 638 -14.41 -5.95 21.68
N GLY A 639 -15.69 -5.62 21.51
CA GLY A 639 -16.75 -5.95 22.44
C GLY A 639 -16.87 -7.46 22.69
N ALA A 640 -16.93 -8.26 21.64
CA ALA A 640 -17.01 -9.72 21.75
C ALA A 640 -15.80 -10.32 22.51
N PHE A 641 -14.59 -9.80 22.23
CA PHE A 641 -13.39 -10.20 22.98
C PHE A 641 -13.44 -9.75 24.45
N ALA A 642 -13.90 -8.53 24.72
CA ALA A 642 -14.06 -8.02 26.07
C ALA A 642 -15.07 -8.84 26.89
N TRP A 643 -16.20 -9.24 26.29
CA TRP A 643 -17.18 -10.14 26.89
C TRP A 643 -16.59 -11.52 27.20
N ARG A 644 -15.78 -12.08 26.29
CA ARG A 644 -15.09 -13.36 26.53
C ARG A 644 -14.02 -13.28 27.61
N ALA A 645 -13.28 -12.19 27.65
CA ALA A 645 -12.20 -12.01 28.63
C ALA A 645 -12.72 -11.76 30.06
N HIS A 646 -13.84 -11.06 30.19
CA HIS A 646 -14.44 -10.68 31.46
C HIS A 646 -15.77 -11.43 31.73
N GLY A 647 -15.98 -12.58 31.13
CA GLY A 647 -17.18 -13.34 30.90
C GLY A 647 -18.03 -13.79 32.10
N ARG A 648 -17.93 -13.15 33.28
CA ARG A 648 -18.83 -13.33 34.43
C ARG A 648 -19.42 -12.02 34.93
N VAL A 649 -19.54 -11.03 34.05
CA VAL A 649 -20.20 -9.78 34.40
C VAL A 649 -21.72 -10.03 34.49
N ARG A 650 -22.22 -10.32 35.71
CA ARG A 650 -23.66 -10.47 35.96
C ARG A 650 -24.29 -9.08 36.03
N MET A 651 -25.17 -8.75 35.09
CA MET A 651 -26.08 -7.62 35.19
C MET A 651 -27.31 -8.05 35.99
N SER A 652 -27.76 -7.23 36.92
CA SER A 652 -29.05 -7.47 37.57
C SER A 652 -30.18 -7.10 36.60
N ARG A 653 -31.25 -7.89 36.53
CA ARG A 653 -32.40 -7.63 35.66
C ARG A 653 -33.02 -6.24 35.98
N GLY A 654 -33.03 -5.86 37.23
CA GLY A 654 -33.54 -4.55 37.66
C GLY A 654 -32.69 -3.39 37.12
N GLU A 655 -31.35 -3.51 37.15
CA GLU A 655 -30.44 -2.49 36.62
C GLU A 655 -30.62 -2.34 35.10
N ILE A 656 -30.73 -3.46 34.36
CA ILE A 656 -30.99 -3.44 32.92
C ILE A 656 -32.31 -2.73 32.64
N LEU A 657 -33.41 -3.17 33.27
CA LEU A 657 -34.74 -2.63 33.00
C LEU A 657 -34.84 -1.14 33.37
N ALA A 658 -34.22 -0.72 34.46
CA ALA A 658 -34.21 0.68 34.85
C ALA A 658 -33.37 1.54 33.86
N THR A 659 -32.16 1.11 33.53
CA THR A 659 -31.30 1.85 32.60
C THR A 659 -31.89 1.94 31.18
N GLU A 660 -32.38 0.82 30.66
CA GLU A 660 -33.00 0.77 29.33
C GLU A 660 -34.36 1.51 29.34
N GLY A 661 -35.13 1.38 30.41
CA GLY A 661 -36.39 2.13 30.58
C GLY A 661 -36.17 3.63 30.56
N VAL A 662 -35.18 4.14 31.29
CA VAL A 662 -34.84 5.58 31.30
C VAL A 662 -34.34 6.01 29.89
N PHE A 663 -33.43 5.28 29.29
CA PHE A 663 -32.90 5.65 27.99
C PHE A 663 -33.98 5.64 26.92
N TRP A 664 -34.65 4.48 26.73
CA TRP A 664 -35.62 4.29 25.63
C TRP A 664 -36.92 5.04 25.90
N GLY A 665 -37.33 5.21 27.17
CA GLY A 665 -38.49 6.04 27.54
C GLY A 665 -38.29 7.50 27.17
N THR A 666 -37.12 8.06 27.53
CA THR A 666 -36.77 9.44 27.17
C THR A 666 -36.58 9.60 25.66
N PHE A 667 -35.87 8.66 25.01
CA PHE A 667 -35.70 8.66 23.55
C PHE A 667 -37.04 8.62 22.83
N ALA A 668 -37.95 7.71 23.20
CA ALA A 668 -39.26 7.58 22.59
C ALA A 668 -40.15 8.82 22.82
N PHE A 669 -40.10 9.42 24.00
CA PHE A 669 -40.81 10.67 24.28
C PHE A 669 -40.35 11.81 23.37
N PHE A 670 -39.04 12.05 23.26
CA PHE A 670 -38.54 13.11 22.39
C PHE A 670 -38.72 12.77 20.90
N LEU A 671 -38.63 11.49 20.51
CA LEU A 671 -38.92 11.05 19.15
C LEU A 671 -40.40 11.32 18.80
N LEU A 672 -41.33 11.05 19.73
CA LEU A 672 -42.75 11.35 19.55
C LEU A 672 -43.00 12.85 19.38
N VAL A 673 -42.38 13.69 20.23
CA VAL A 673 -42.44 15.14 20.07
C VAL A 673 -41.94 15.58 18.70
N ARG A 674 -40.84 14.96 18.19
CA ARG A 674 -40.32 15.23 16.83
C ARG A 674 -41.22 14.70 15.75
N ALA A 675 -41.92 13.58 15.96
CA ALA A 675 -42.88 13.03 14.99
C ALA A 675 -44.08 13.94 14.76
N TYR A 676 -44.52 14.69 15.79
CA TYR A 676 -45.57 15.70 15.65
C TYR A 676 -45.07 16.97 14.92
N ASN A 677 -43.80 17.30 14.98
CA ASN A 677 -43.19 18.43 14.27
C ASN A 677 -41.82 18.03 13.68
N PRO A 678 -41.79 17.22 12.64
CA PRO A 678 -40.53 16.71 12.07
C PRO A 678 -39.79 17.76 11.24
N GLU A 679 -40.37 18.91 10.99
CA GLU A 679 -39.84 19.90 10.08
C GLU A 679 -38.58 20.59 10.62
N ILE A 680 -37.62 20.81 9.71
CA ILE A 680 -36.32 21.43 9.99
C ILE A 680 -36.39 22.87 9.46
N TYR A 681 -37.21 23.71 10.08
CA TYR A 681 -37.58 24.97 9.47
C TYR A 681 -37.32 26.20 10.38
N TRP A 682 -37.75 26.21 11.66
CA TRP A 682 -37.67 27.40 12.51
C TRP A 682 -36.36 27.47 13.33
N GLY A 683 -35.95 28.71 13.65
CA GLY A 683 -34.79 29.01 14.49
C GLY A 683 -33.48 28.65 13.81
N GLU A 684 -32.53 28.07 14.53
CA GLU A 684 -31.23 27.66 14.05
C GLU A 684 -31.23 26.31 13.30
N LYS A 685 -32.38 25.61 13.26
CA LYS A 685 -32.47 24.29 12.62
C LYS A 685 -31.98 24.23 11.17
N PRO A 686 -32.25 25.23 10.28
CA PRO A 686 -31.71 25.23 8.93
C PRO A 686 -30.19 25.31 8.91
N MET A 687 -29.59 26.08 9.82
CA MET A 687 -28.14 26.18 9.99
C MET A 687 -27.54 24.84 10.47
N ASP A 688 -28.10 24.28 11.55
CA ASP A 688 -27.69 22.99 12.10
C ASP A 688 -27.77 21.88 11.06
N PHE A 689 -28.83 21.89 10.27
CA PHE A 689 -29.04 20.92 9.20
C PHE A 689 -28.08 21.11 8.04
N SER A 690 -27.67 22.35 7.74
CA SER A 690 -26.65 22.63 6.74
C SER A 690 -25.28 22.07 7.18
N PHE A 691 -24.91 22.19 8.47
CA PHE A 691 -23.71 21.61 9.03
C PHE A 691 -23.75 20.07 8.97
N LEU A 692 -24.88 19.47 9.32
CA LEU A 692 -25.08 18.02 9.21
C LEU A 692 -24.92 17.53 7.77
N ASN A 693 -25.55 18.21 6.80
CA ASN A 693 -25.43 17.87 5.38
C ASN A 693 -24.01 18.04 4.87
N THR A 694 -23.31 19.08 5.29
CA THR A 694 -21.90 19.27 4.94
C THR A 694 -21.06 18.13 5.44
N LEU A 695 -21.25 17.68 6.69
CA LEU A 695 -20.55 16.52 7.25
C LEU A 695 -20.88 15.21 6.48
N TYR A 696 -22.12 15.04 6.05
CA TYR A 696 -22.50 13.90 5.23
C TYR A 696 -21.77 13.85 3.86
N ARG A 697 -21.43 15.02 3.31
CA ARG A 697 -20.70 15.15 2.05
C ARG A 697 -19.18 15.14 2.26
N THR A 698 -18.72 15.44 3.46
CA THR A 698 -17.30 15.57 3.79
C THR A 698 -16.61 14.21 3.82
N THR A 699 -15.41 14.14 3.24
CA THR A 699 -14.55 12.96 3.25
C THR A 699 -13.42 13.10 4.27
N PHE A 700 -12.87 14.31 4.46
CA PHE A 700 -11.82 14.60 5.44
C PHE A 700 -12.15 15.90 6.17
N LEU A 701 -11.70 16.01 7.43
CA LEU A 701 -11.91 17.18 8.26
C LEU A 701 -10.76 18.18 8.17
N PRO A 702 -10.99 19.47 8.46
CA PRO A 702 -12.28 20.07 8.78
C PRO A 702 -13.23 20.11 7.56
N PRO A 703 -14.57 20.10 7.79
CA PRO A 703 -15.54 20.21 6.71
C PRO A 703 -15.54 21.62 6.12
N PRO A 704 -15.96 21.81 4.85
CA PRO A 704 -16.13 23.15 4.29
C PRO A 704 -17.29 23.88 4.97
N GLU A 705 -17.17 25.21 5.08
CA GLU A 705 -18.23 26.08 5.60
C GLU A 705 -19.37 26.15 4.57
N PRO A 706 -20.61 25.79 4.92
CA PRO A 706 -21.71 25.81 3.96
C PRO A 706 -22.26 27.21 3.63
N TRP A 707 -22.03 28.18 4.49
CA TRP A 707 -22.52 29.55 4.35
C TRP A 707 -21.45 30.49 3.79
N PHE A 708 -20.18 30.18 4.01
CA PHE A 708 -19.05 31.00 3.56
C PHE A 708 -18.11 30.13 2.70
N ALA A 709 -18.34 30.14 1.39
CA ALA A 709 -17.64 29.32 0.45
C ALA A 709 -16.12 29.57 0.46
N GLY A 710 -15.34 28.49 0.40
CA GLY A 710 -13.88 28.54 0.33
C GLY A 710 -13.18 28.53 1.70
N SER A 711 -13.90 28.61 2.80
CA SER A 711 -13.35 28.49 4.16
C SER A 711 -13.65 27.12 4.78
N PRO A 712 -12.81 26.62 5.69
CA PRO A 712 -13.17 25.49 6.54
C PRO A 712 -14.18 25.96 7.62
N LEU A 713 -15.03 25.04 8.07
CA LEU A 713 -16.00 25.29 9.13
C LEU A 713 -15.27 25.47 10.48
N HIS A 714 -15.33 26.67 11.04
CA HIS A 714 -14.73 27.02 12.35
C HIS A 714 -15.71 26.92 13.52
N TYR A 715 -16.94 26.50 13.28
CA TYR A 715 -17.96 26.33 14.32
C TYR A 715 -17.77 25.02 15.10
N SER A 716 -18.39 24.91 16.28
CA SER A 716 -18.36 23.70 17.12
C SER A 716 -19.20 22.57 16.52
N TYR A 717 -18.69 21.91 15.49
CA TYR A 717 -19.42 20.91 14.71
C TYR A 717 -19.38 19.47 15.27
N PHE A 718 -18.65 19.19 16.35
CA PHE A 718 -18.48 17.82 16.84
C PHE A 718 -19.80 17.16 17.29
N GLY A 719 -20.74 17.93 17.83
CA GLY A 719 -22.09 17.43 18.15
C GLY A 719 -22.84 16.91 16.91
N TYR A 720 -22.82 17.69 15.83
CA TYR A 720 -23.40 17.29 14.54
C TYR A 720 -22.63 16.11 13.92
N PHE A 721 -21.31 16.05 14.15
CA PHE A 721 -20.47 14.97 13.69
C PHE A 721 -20.84 13.62 14.31
N ILE A 722 -21.23 13.57 15.59
CA ILE A 722 -21.72 12.35 16.24
C ILE A 722 -22.94 11.81 15.48
N VAL A 723 -23.92 12.68 15.20
CA VAL A 723 -25.13 12.31 14.47
C VAL A 723 -24.80 11.89 13.02
N ALA A 724 -23.91 12.66 12.38
CA ALA A 724 -23.44 12.34 11.03
C ALA A 724 -22.73 10.98 10.98
N ALA A 725 -21.89 10.66 11.97
CA ALA A 725 -21.16 9.38 12.01
C ALA A 725 -22.10 8.18 12.12
N LEU A 726 -23.12 8.26 12.99
CA LEU A 726 -24.11 7.19 13.15
C LEU A 726 -24.99 7.06 11.90
N GLY A 727 -25.55 8.16 11.40
CA GLY A 727 -26.43 8.15 10.24
C GLY A 727 -25.70 7.74 8.96
N LYS A 728 -24.50 8.23 8.75
CA LYS A 728 -23.66 7.90 7.59
C LYS A 728 -23.18 6.46 7.62
N ALA A 729 -22.85 5.91 8.81
CA ALA A 729 -22.49 4.49 8.96
C ALA A 729 -23.59 3.55 8.45
N LEU A 730 -24.83 3.93 8.68
CA LEU A 730 -26.03 3.15 8.30
C LEU A 730 -26.60 3.53 6.93
N GLY A 731 -26.13 4.60 6.29
CA GLY A 731 -26.70 5.13 5.05
C GLY A 731 -28.08 5.76 5.24
N ILE A 732 -28.40 6.30 6.43
CA ILE A 732 -29.69 6.95 6.73
C ILE A 732 -29.72 8.34 6.09
N ASP A 733 -30.91 8.75 5.60
CA ASP A 733 -31.13 10.10 5.09
C ASP A 733 -30.85 11.16 6.18
N PRO A 734 -30.13 12.26 5.88
CA PRO A 734 -29.78 13.28 6.86
C PRO A 734 -30.95 13.89 7.61
N ALA A 735 -32.13 14.05 6.97
CA ALA A 735 -33.31 14.61 7.63
C ALA A 735 -33.86 13.67 8.69
N ILE A 736 -33.83 12.36 8.44
CA ILE A 736 -34.21 11.33 9.42
C ILE A 736 -33.17 11.28 10.53
N ALA A 737 -31.86 11.27 10.18
CA ALA A 737 -30.78 11.25 11.16
C ALA A 737 -30.80 12.49 12.09
N TYR A 738 -31.15 13.67 11.58
CA TYR A 738 -31.33 14.89 12.37
C TYR A 738 -32.38 14.70 13.48
N ASN A 739 -33.54 14.19 13.12
CA ASN A 739 -34.65 13.97 14.07
C ASN A 739 -34.33 12.86 15.10
N LEU A 740 -33.69 11.77 14.65
CA LEU A 740 -33.19 10.71 15.55
C LEU A 740 -32.10 11.21 16.48
N GLY A 741 -31.24 12.11 16.00
CA GLY A 741 -30.14 12.71 16.77
C GLY A 741 -30.62 13.51 17.98
N ILE A 742 -31.71 14.30 17.82
CA ILE A 742 -32.31 15.06 18.92
C ILE A 742 -32.82 14.13 20.03
N ALA A 743 -33.55 13.09 19.66
CA ALA A 743 -34.03 12.06 20.56
C ALA A 743 -32.88 11.29 21.24
N LEU A 744 -31.81 11.01 20.49
CA LEU A 744 -30.61 10.34 21.00
C LEU A 744 -29.92 11.16 22.09
N VAL A 745 -29.68 12.44 21.86
CA VAL A 745 -29.02 13.31 22.84
C VAL A 745 -29.82 13.34 24.15
N ALA A 746 -31.13 13.46 24.07
CA ALA A 746 -32.01 13.42 25.27
C ALA A 746 -31.90 12.07 26.01
N GLY A 747 -31.99 10.95 25.27
CA GLY A 747 -31.86 9.60 25.84
C GLY A 747 -30.51 9.35 26.50
N LEU A 748 -29.40 9.71 25.81
CA LEU A 748 -28.03 9.56 26.35
C LEU A 748 -27.80 10.43 27.60
N THR A 749 -28.35 11.65 27.61
CA THR A 749 -28.27 12.56 28.77
C THR A 749 -29.01 11.94 29.94
N ALA A 750 -30.22 11.47 29.74
CA ALA A 750 -31.01 10.83 30.82
C ALA A 750 -30.32 9.58 31.38
N ALA A 751 -29.78 8.74 30.50
CA ALA A 751 -29.02 7.54 30.89
C ALA A 751 -27.74 7.89 31.67
N ALA A 752 -27.01 8.94 31.28
CA ALA A 752 -25.81 9.39 31.98
C ALA A 752 -26.12 9.97 33.35
N VAL A 753 -27.20 10.80 33.49
CA VAL A 753 -27.66 11.36 34.76
C VAL A 753 -28.15 10.24 35.68
N PHE A 754 -28.95 9.29 35.17
CA PHE A 754 -29.37 8.10 35.89
C PHE A 754 -28.18 7.29 36.42
N ALA A 755 -27.18 7.05 35.58
CA ALA A 755 -25.95 6.35 35.96
C ALA A 755 -25.20 7.08 37.07
N ALA A 756 -25.04 8.39 36.95
CA ALA A 756 -24.39 9.23 37.99
C ALA A 756 -25.12 9.17 39.32
N GLY A 757 -26.45 9.33 39.32
CA GLY A 757 -27.29 9.21 40.51
C GLY A 757 -27.18 7.84 41.18
N THR A 758 -27.20 6.77 40.36
CA THR A 758 -27.08 5.39 40.84
C THR A 758 -25.69 5.13 41.46
N MET A 759 -24.61 5.68 40.87
CA MET A 759 -23.24 5.55 41.37
C MET A 759 -23.03 6.29 42.70
N VAL A 760 -23.66 7.45 42.88
CA VAL A 760 -23.59 8.24 44.13
C VAL A 760 -24.41 7.56 45.22
N GLY A 761 -25.61 7.09 44.92
CA GLY A 761 -26.49 6.44 45.87
C GLY A 761 -26.21 4.98 46.16
N ASP A 762 -25.28 4.38 45.44
CA ASP A 762 -24.89 2.95 45.51
C ASP A 762 -26.06 1.97 45.28
N ARG A 763 -27.20 2.48 44.77
CA ARG A 763 -28.42 1.73 44.45
C ARG A 763 -29.07 2.31 43.18
N TRP A 764 -29.56 1.41 42.30
CA TRP A 764 -30.22 1.85 41.03
C TRP A 764 -31.53 2.64 41.27
N GLY A 765 -32.24 2.39 42.41
CA GLY A 765 -33.44 3.14 42.78
C GLY A 765 -33.22 4.61 43.15
N VAL A 766 -32.00 5.02 43.46
CA VAL A 766 -31.65 6.44 43.76
C VAL A 766 -31.43 7.26 42.49
N GLY A 767 -31.09 6.61 41.38
CA GLY A 767 -30.91 7.26 40.08
C GLY A 767 -32.23 7.60 39.36
N LEU A 768 -33.31 6.93 39.69
CA LEU A 768 -34.65 7.22 39.19
C LEU A 768 -35.23 8.46 39.88
#